data_47a5701cb52c3b5b9c9b5b96fdbd9748
#
_entry.id   47a5701cb52c3b5b9c9b5b96fdbd9748
#
_cell.length_a   1.000
_cell.length_b   1.000
_cell.length_c   1.000
_cell.angle_alpha   90.00
_cell.angle_beta   90.00
_cell.angle_gamma   90.00
#
_symmetry.space_group_name_H-M   'P 1'
#
loop_
_entity.id
_entity.type
_entity.pdbx_description
1 polymer ?
#
loop_
_entity_poly.entity_id
_entity_poly.type
_entity_poly.pdbx_seq_one_letter_code
_entity_poly.pdbx_strand_id
1 'polypeptide(L)'
;MYGLFDERVAQVRAQLAAVLKAPADGGREVYERDLAAARLAGEIRRYEAAESGMVFGRTDAADGTALHIGRLGLHAEELELPLLVDWRAEAARPFYEATAVDPMGLRRRRHLRLEGRTVGAVNDEILDGSEATADDVVGDSPLTEVLQARRTGRMGTAVATLQAEQHAIVRSPHRGVTVVQGGPGTGKTVVALHRAAYALYAFPRAAERGVLVLGPNARFLDYVSQVLPSLGENDVVLATCEELAGVVPTVTEPAESARIKGSSELADALAEVVRQRQAVRGEFAVQGVRLGEREVGRARDAAVGTGLGHNRARQVFKEYLVDLVTDALERDALETLERIDAEVAEATGLDLDRAAAADLRKLGFEEAAGSSAADEFDAEAVREGLLEDPQVERAVEELWPTLTAEAVVRALFASGVSQLGPWSDADVPLLDEAASLVDGPPARTYGHVVVDEAQELTAMQWRMVVRRCPARSMTLVGDFAQAGPATTARDWGEALTPHVGARFELHTLTVSYRTTVEILATTRDLLTRIAPGQKPSSAIRRGEVPRTLTVTPDGSTAALLAELQDQHAQHPGELLGVICADTRTEELHAAGVTRWAHLIPASQARGLEFDGVVVLDPEGIEAARVSGERDLYVGLTRATKRLCTIAVRQRSSEST
;
A
#
# COMPACT_ATOMS: atom_id res chain seq x y z
N MET A 1 -3.30 37.42 3.87
CA MET A 1 -3.43 35.97 3.78
C MET A 1 -3.77 35.33 5.13
N TYR A 2 -2.93 35.47 6.16
CA TYR A 2 -3.19 34.83 7.47
C TYR A 2 -4.49 35.31 8.15
N GLY A 3 -4.89 36.59 7.99
CA GLY A 3 -6.19 37.05 8.52
C GLY A 3 -7.36 36.29 7.92
N LEU A 4 -7.41 36.16 6.58
CA LEU A 4 -8.45 35.38 5.90
C LEU A 4 -8.38 33.88 6.24
N PHE A 5 -7.17 33.35 6.44
CA PHE A 5 -6.98 31.98 6.88
C PHE A 5 -7.58 31.76 8.28
N ASP A 6 -7.30 32.65 9.23
CA ASP A 6 -7.82 32.59 10.60
C ASP A 6 -9.35 32.70 10.63
N GLU A 7 -9.92 33.60 9.81
CA GLU A 7 -11.37 33.73 9.62
C GLU A 7 -12.00 32.44 9.09
N ARG A 8 -11.36 31.81 8.10
CA ARG A 8 -11.85 30.56 7.53
C ARG A 8 -11.82 29.41 8.54
N VAL A 9 -10.74 29.28 9.28
CA VAL A 9 -10.60 28.29 10.37
C VAL A 9 -11.68 28.51 11.43
N ALA A 10 -11.90 29.75 11.85
CA ALA A 10 -12.94 30.09 12.81
C ALA A 10 -14.34 29.74 12.31
N GLN A 11 -14.61 29.99 11.03
CA GLN A 11 -15.88 29.66 10.39
C GLN A 11 -16.14 28.16 10.39
N VAL A 12 -15.15 27.35 10.00
CA VAL A 12 -15.29 25.87 9.97
C VAL A 12 -15.47 25.31 11.38
N ARG A 13 -14.75 25.85 12.37
CA ARG A 13 -14.93 25.48 13.78
C ARG A 13 -16.32 25.80 14.30
N ALA A 14 -16.88 26.94 13.90
CA ALA A 14 -18.24 27.33 14.27
C ALA A 14 -19.27 26.39 13.61
N GLN A 15 -19.08 26.02 12.35
CA GLN A 15 -19.93 25.04 11.66
C GLN A 15 -19.88 23.67 12.34
N LEU A 16 -18.69 23.17 12.72
CA LEU A 16 -18.55 21.92 13.46
C LEU A 16 -19.30 21.97 14.78
N ALA A 17 -19.16 23.06 15.53
CA ALA A 17 -19.87 23.22 16.79
C ALA A 17 -21.40 23.27 16.60
N ALA A 18 -21.89 23.84 15.50
CA ALA A 18 -23.31 23.85 15.16
C ALA A 18 -23.83 22.46 14.80
N VAL A 19 -23.09 21.70 13.98
CA VAL A 19 -23.42 20.31 13.59
C VAL A 19 -23.48 19.40 14.82
N LEU A 20 -22.52 19.50 15.72
CA LEU A 20 -22.50 18.69 16.94
C LEU A 20 -23.61 19.03 17.93
N LYS A 21 -24.16 20.24 17.90
CA LYS A 21 -25.28 20.69 18.73
C LYS A 21 -26.64 20.37 18.10
N ALA A 22 -26.70 20.04 16.81
CA ALA A 22 -27.96 19.74 16.14
C ALA A 22 -28.61 18.47 16.76
N PRO A 23 -29.91 18.53 17.12
CA PRO A 23 -30.61 17.34 17.57
C PRO A 23 -30.67 16.31 16.43
N ALA A 24 -30.55 15.03 16.77
CA ALA A 24 -30.66 13.93 15.82
C ALA A 24 -31.50 12.84 16.47
N ASP A 25 -32.73 12.67 15.97
CA ASP A 25 -33.72 11.72 16.48
C ASP A 25 -33.87 10.55 15.50
N GLY A 26 -32.90 9.67 15.47
CA GLY A 26 -32.94 8.46 14.62
C GLY A 26 -31.56 8.06 14.08
N GLY A 27 -31.37 6.78 13.83
CA GLY A 27 -30.06 6.23 13.42
C GLY A 27 -29.50 6.86 12.14
N ARG A 28 -30.37 7.22 11.18
CA ARG A 28 -29.96 7.86 9.93
C ARG A 28 -29.47 9.30 10.15
N GLU A 29 -30.19 10.07 10.95
CA GLU A 29 -29.82 11.46 11.24
C GLU A 29 -28.54 11.54 12.07
N VAL A 30 -28.36 10.61 13.02
CA VAL A 30 -27.11 10.46 13.77
C VAL A 30 -25.94 10.17 12.83
N TYR A 31 -26.12 9.24 11.90
CA TYR A 31 -25.10 8.90 10.92
C TYR A 31 -24.73 10.09 10.01
N GLU A 32 -25.72 10.82 9.48
CA GLU A 32 -25.51 12.00 8.62
C GLU A 32 -24.81 13.13 9.40
N ARG A 33 -25.19 13.37 10.66
CA ARG A 33 -24.53 14.32 11.56
C ARG A 33 -23.07 13.96 11.81
N ASP A 34 -22.80 12.69 12.14
CA ASP A 34 -21.46 12.22 12.46
C ASP A 34 -20.54 12.26 11.22
N LEU A 35 -21.08 11.98 10.04
CA LEU A 35 -20.38 12.13 8.78
C LEU A 35 -20.04 13.60 8.49
N ALA A 36 -20.98 14.51 8.70
CA ALA A 36 -20.75 15.96 8.53
C ALA A 36 -19.70 16.47 9.54
N ALA A 37 -19.80 16.04 10.80
CA ALA A 37 -18.82 16.39 11.84
C ALA A 37 -17.42 15.87 11.51
N ALA A 38 -17.30 14.64 11.06
CA ALA A 38 -16.02 14.05 10.65
C ALA A 38 -15.38 14.82 9.48
N ARG A 39 -16.19 15.22 8.48
CA ARG A 39 -15.74 16.04 7.35
C ARG A 39 -15.20 17.41 7.81
N LEU A 40 -15.94 18.14 8.65
CA LEU A 40 -15.51 19.44 9.16
C LEU A 40 -14.27 19.34 10.06
N ALA A 41 -14.18 18.29 10.89
CA ALA A 41 -13.00 18.02 11.69
C ALA A 41 -11.77 17.71 10.80
N GLY A 42 -11.95 16.99 9.70
CA GLY A 42 -10.92 16.75 8.68
C GLY A 42 -10.45 18.06 8.03
N GLU A 43 -11.38 18.95 7.70
CA GLU A 43 -11.06 20.26 7.14
C GLU A 43 -10.26 21.14 8.10
N ILE A 44 -10.61 21.15 9.40
CA ILE A 44 -9.85 21.87 10.43
C ILE A 44 -8.42 21.31 10.51
N ARG A 45 -8.25 19.99 10.58
CA ARG A 45 -6.91 19.37 10.60
C ARG A 45 -6.08 19.76 9.37
N ARG A 46 -6.71 19.84 8.20
CA ARG A 46 -6.04 20.25 6.95
C ARG A 46 -5.55 21.70 7.03
N TYR A 47 -6.36 22.63 7.58
CA TYR A 47 -5.92 24.00 7.80
C TYR A 47 -4.77 24.06 8.80
N GLU A 48 -4.87 23.38 9.94
CA GLU A 48 -3.83 23.36 10.98
C GLU A 48 -2.49 22.81 10.45
N ALA A 49 -2.54 21.74 9.64
CA ALA A 49 -1.35 21.18 9.00
C ALA A 49 -0.72 22.14 7.96
N ALA A 50 -1.55 22.90 7.23
CA ALA A 50 -1.08 23.84 6.22
C ALA A 50 -0.54 25.14 6.79
N GLU A 51 -0.84 25.49 8.03
CA GLU A 51 -0.44 26.76 8.65
C GLU A 51 1.07 26.97 8.66
N SER A 52 1.82 25.92 9.01
CA SER A 52 3.28 25.95 8.96
C SER A 52 3.77 25.91 7.52
N GLY A 53 4.27 27.03 7.01
CA GLY A 53 4.73 27.15 5.62
C GLY A 53 3.58 27.22 4.62
N MET A 54 2.49 27.88 4.98
CA MET A 54 1.29 28.03 4.14
C MET A 54 1.63 28.57 2.75
N VAL A 55 2.52 29.55 2.64
CA VAL A 55 3.05 30.12 1.39
C VAL A 55 4.52 29.74 1.27
N PHE A 56 4.94 29.26 0.13
CA PHE A 56 6.34 28.89 -0.11
C PHE A 56 6.87 29.41 -1.46
N GLY A 57 5.99 29.97 -2.29
CA GLY A 57 6.37 30.49 -3.59
C GLY A 57 5.58 31.67 -4.05
N ARG A 58 6.16 32.40 -5.02
CA ARG A 58 5.49 33.44 -5.77
C ARG A 58 6.03 33.42 -7.21
N THR A 59 5.15 33.59 -8.15
CA THR A 59 5.49 33.84 -9.55
C THR A 59 5.12 35.27 -9.93
N ASP A 60 6.04 35.95 -10.60
CA ASP A 60 5.79 37.26 -11.19
C ASP A 60 5.87 37.10 -12.72
N ALA A 61 4.76 37.31 -13.40
CA ALA A 61 4.68 37.25 -14.85
C ALA A 61 5.20 38.54 -15.51
N ALA A 62 5.56 38.46 -16.78
CA ALA A 62 6.05 39.61 -17.54
C ALA A 62 5.01 40.72 -17.71
N ASP A 63 3.71 40.43 -17.61
CA ASP A 63 2.60 41.37 -17.64
C ASP A 63 2.32 42.07 -16.29
N GLY A 64 3.12 41.73 -15.26
CA GLY A 64 2.96 42.30 -13.92
C GLY A 64 2.04 41.49 -12.99
N THR A 65 1.41 40.42 -13.48
CA THR A 65 0.56 39.56 -12.68
C THR A 65 1.43 38.77 -11.68
N ALA A 66 1.03 38.75 -10.41
CA ALA A 66 1.73 38.02 -9.36
C ALA A 66 0.80 37.00 -8.71
N LEU A 67 1.24 35.74 -8.62
CA LEU A 67 0.52 34.67 -7.94
C LEU A 67 1.37 34.11 -6.79
N HIS A 68 0.77 33.99 -5.61
CA HIS A 68 1.39 33.31 -4.50
C HIS A 68 1.01 31.83 -4.52
N ILE A 69 1.99 30.96 -4.30
CA ILE A 69 1.84 29.50 -4.33
C ILE A 69 1.99 28.96 -2.93
N GLY A 70 1.06 28.11 -2.54
CA GLY A 70 1.03 27.56 -1.19
C GLY A 70 0.40 26.18 -1.09
N ARG A 71 0.25 25.72 0.16
CA ARG A 71 -0.26 24.38 0.48
C ARG A 71 -1.78 24.23 0.33
N LEU A 72 -2.49 25.34 0.25
CA LEU A 72 -3.93 25.41 0.05
C LEU A 72 -4.29 26.63 -0.81
N GLY A 73 -5.50 26.64 -1.37
CA GLY A 73 -6.04 27.79 -2.06
C GLY A 73 -6.79 28.72 -1.11
N LEU A 74 -6.54 30.03 -1.20
CA LEU A 74 -7.32 31.07 -0.53
C LEU A 74 -7.82 32.08 -1.55
N HIS A 75 -9.12 32.27 -1.57
CA HIS A 75 -9.80 33.25 -2.42
C HIS A 75 -10.57 34.23 -1.54
N ALA A 76 -10.37 35.53 -1.78
CA ALA A 76 -11.19 36.57 -1.20
C ALA A 76 -12.22 37.02 -2.25
N GLU A 77 -13.50 37.11 -1.86
CA GLU A 77 -14.60 37.43 -2.78
C GLU A 77 -14.44 38.80 -3.48
N GLU A 78 -13.66 39.68 -2.88
CA GLU A 78 -13.41 41.04 -3.37
C GLU A 78 -12.26 41.11 -4.39
N LEU A 79 -11.53 40.02 -4.63
CA LEU A 79 -10.37 39.98 -5.52
C LEU A 79 -10.64 39.12 -6.76
N GLU A 80 -10.25 39.63 -7.94
CA GLU A 80 -10.33 38.87 -9.19
C GLU A 80 -9.40 37.65 -9.21
N LEU A 81 -8.25 37.75 -8.53
CA LEU A 81 -7.26 36.69 -8.45
C LEU A 81 -7.23 36.08 -7.04
N PRO A 82 -6.93 34.76 -6.92
CA PRO A 82 -6.77 34.14 -5.62
C PRO A 82 -5.58 34.74 -4.86
N LEU A 83 -5.74 34.97 -3.56
CA LEU A 83 -4.66 35.40 -2.68
C LEU A 83 -3.54 34.36 -2.55
N LEU A 84 -3.94 33.09 -2.63
CA LEU A 84 -3.03 31.96 -2.55
C LEU A 84 -3.55 30.86 -3.48
N VAL A 85 -2.70 30.40 -4.36
CA VAL A 85 -2.96 29.28 -5.29
C VAL A 85 -2.45 27.98 -4.68
N ASP A 86 -3.31 26.99 -4.63
CA ASP A 86 -2.92 25.64 -4.25
C ASP A 86 -1.84 25.11 -5.23
N TRP A 87 -0.76 24.56 -4.71
CA TRP A 87 0.36 24.05 -5.50
C TRP A 87 -0.06 22.98 -6.53
N ARG A 88 -1.18 22.30 -6.29
CA ARG A 88 -1.75 21.27 -7.16
C ARG A 88 -2.53 21.86 -8.34
N ALA A 89 -2.98 23.09 -8.24
CA ALA A 89 -3.74 23.76 -9.29
C ALA A 89 -2.90 24.01 -10.55
N GLU A 90 -3.55 24.03 -11.72
CA GLU A 90 -2.86 24.28 -13.00
C GLU A 90 -2.14 25.64 -13.03
N ALA A 91 -2.72 26.66 -12.39
CA ALA A 91 -2.11 27.98 -12.29
C ALA A 91 -0.76 27.99 -11.51
N ALA A 92 -0.49 26.98 -10.70
CA ALA A 92 0.78 26.83 -10.00
C ALA A 92 1.88 26.13 -10.85
N ARG A 93 1.52 25.56 -12.00
CA ARG A 93 2.45 24.79 -12.85
C ARG A 93 3.70 25.56 -13.25
N PRO A 94 3.62 26.86 -13.67
CA PRO A 94 4.81 27.61 -14.05
C PRO A 94 5.83 27.77 -12.91
N PHE A 95 5.40 27.74 -11.65
CA PHE A 95 6.31 27.79 -10.50
C PHE A 95 7.31 26.61 -10.48
N TYR A 96 6.92 25.45 -11.02
CA TYR A 96 7.74 24.23 -11.01
C TYR A 96 8.45 23.98 -12.34
N GLU A 97 7.80 24.26 -13.46
CA GLU A 97 8.23 23.84 -14.79
C GLU A 97 8.96 24.94 -15.58
N ALA A 98 8.74 26.22 -15.27
CA ALA A 98 9.41 27.30 -15.96
C ALA A 98 10.94 27.22 -15.77
N THR A 99 11.66 27.46 -16.87
CA THR A 99 13.13 27.49 -16.93
C THR A 99 13.59 28.74 -17.67
N ALA A 100 14.88 29.07 -17.61
CA ALA A 100 15.44 30.17 -18.38
C ALA A 100 15.35 29.95 -19.92
N VAL A 101 15.17 28.70 -20.38
CA VAL A 101 14.95 28.37 -21.81
C VAL A 101 13.49 28.48 -22.19
N ASP A 102 12.58 28.09 -21.28
CA ASP A 102 11.13 28.24 -21.41
C ASP A 102 10.56 28.89 -20.14
N PRO A 103 10.48 30.21 -20.09
CA PRO A 103 10.00 30.95 -18.92
C PRO A 103 8.51 30.81 -18.66
N MET A 104 7.72 30.21 -19.55
CA MET A 104 6.27 30.05 -19.45
C MET A 104 5.54 31.39 -19.11
N GLY A 105 6.04 32.53 -19.63
CA GLY A 105 5.51 33.86 -19.37
C GLY A 105 5.93 34.49 -18.04
N LEU A 106 6.78 33.83 -17.27
CA LEU A 106 7.30 34.37 -16.01
C LEU A 106 8.56 35.22 -16.26
N ARG A 107 8.63 36.36 -15.56
CA ARG A 107 9.86 37.12 -15.38
C ARG A 107 10.68 36.50 -14.26
N ARG A 108 10.03 36.21 -13.12
CA ARG A 108 10.69 35.80 -11.88
C ARG A 108 9.90 34.72 -11.16
N ARG A 109 10.62 33.74 -10.63
CA ARG A 109 10.16 32.80 -9.64
C ARG A 109 10.82 33.13 -8.29
N ARG A 110 10.01 33.34 -7.25
CA ARG A 110 10.44 33.66 -5.89
C ARG A 110 10.14 32.51 -4.95
N HIS A 111 11.15 31.98 -4.30
CA HIS A 111 11.02 31.01 -3.23
C HIS A 111 10.95 31.75 -1.88
N LEU A 112 9.98 31.34 -1.05
CA LEU A 112 9.73 31.92 0.26
C LEU A 112 9.91 30.86 1.33
N ARG A 113 10.76 31.12 2.29
CA ARG A 113 10.89 30.31 3.50
C ARG A 113 10.24 31.04 4.67
N LEU A 114 9.22 30.40 5.26
CA LEU A 114 8.54 30.94 6.42
C LEU A 114 9.13 30.36 7.71
N GLU A 115 9.25 31.19 8.74
CA GLU A 115 9.50 30.82 10.12
C GLU A 115 8.24 31.19 10.92
N GLY A 116 7.40 30.17 11.20
CA GLY A 116 6.04 30.40 11.65
C GLY A 116 5.21 31.16 10.59
N ARG A 117 4.77 32.35 10.93
CA ARG A 117 3.97 33.23 10.03
C ARG A 117 4.78 34.37 9.41
N THR A 118 6.09 34.42 9.62
CA THR A 118 6.98 35.48 9.09
C THR A 118 7.89 34.92 8.00
N VAL A 119 8.30 35.80 7.07
CA VAL A 119 9.24 35.44 6.02
C VAL A 119 10.65 35.45 6.61
N GLY A 120 11.29 34.28 6.72
CA GLY A 120 12.65 34.12 7.20
C GLY A 120 13.70 34.24 6.12
N ALA A 121 13.43 33.75 4.89
CA ALA A 121 14.33 33.86 3.75
C ALA A 121 13.57 34.00 2.43
N VAL A 122 14.21 34.67 1.48
CA VAL A 122 13.70 34.85 0.11
C VAL A 122 14.83 34.51 -0.85
N ASN A 123 14.50 33.83 -1.95
CA ASN A 123 15.43 33.59 -3.04
C ASN A 123 14.71 33.75 -4.38
N ASP A 124 15.29 34.50 -5.29
CA ASP A 124 14.72 34.81 -6.62
C ASP A 124 15.52 34.15 -7.73
N GLU A 125 14.78 33.65 -8.72
CA GLU A 125 15.30 33.13 -9.97
C GLU A 125 14.68 33.94 -11.12
N ILE A 126 15.54 34.63 -11.89
CA ILE A 126 15.12 35.40 -13.06
C ILE A 126 15.09 34.44 -14.26
N LEU A 127 13.94 34.33 -14.89
CA LEU A 127 13.68 33.31 -15.91
C LEU A 127 13.67 33.87 -17.35
N ASP A 128 13.35 35.16 -17.52
CA ASP A 128 13.18 35.79 -18.84
C ASP A 128 14.47 36.39 -19.41
N GLY A 129 15.61 36.19 -18.74
CA GLY A 129 16.91 36.72 -19.13
C GLY A 129 17.10 38.21 -18.87
N SER A 130 16.16 38.87 -18.18
CA SER A 130 16.32 40.26 -17.76
C SER A 130 17.40 40.39 -16.67
N GLU A 131 17.99 41.57 -16.52
CA GLU A 131 18.90 41.84 -15.40
C GLU A 131 18.15 41.88 -14.08
N ALA A 132 18.81 41.38 -13.02
CA ALA A 132 18.26 41.46 -11.67
C ALA A 132 18.12 42.93 -11.24
N THR A 133 17.01 43.28 -10.65
CA THR A 133 16.71 44.62 -10.12
C THR A 133 17.02 44.69 -8.63
N ALA A 134 16.96 45.90 -8.05
CA ALA A 134 17.18 46.10 -6.62
C ALA A 134 16.18 45.34 -5.70
N ASP A 135 15.03 44.95 -6.26
CA ASP A 135 13.98 44.20 -5.56
C ASP A 135 14.16 42.66 -5.64
N ASP A 136 15.15 42.21 -6.41
CA ASP A 136 15.44 40.80 -6.62
C ASP A 136 16.52 40.32 -5.63
N VAL A 137 16.22 39.25 -4.89
CA VAL A 137 17.15 38.63 -3.93
C VAL A 137 17.74 37.38 -4.57
N VAL A 138 18.79 37.54 -5.35
CA VAL A 138 19.50 36.44 -6.01
C VAL A 138 20.56 35.91 -5.07
N GLY A 139 20.38 34.67 -4.62
CA GLY A 139 21.30 33.95 -3.71
C GLY A 139 21.58 32.53 -4.20
N ASP A 140 22.17 31.71 -3.34
CA ASP A 140 22.33 30.28 -3.61
C ASP A 140 20.95 29.62 -3.78
N SER A 141 20.87 28.63 -4.68
CA SER A 141 19.61 27.93 -4.94
C SER A 141 18.99 27.40 -3.64
N PRO A 142 17.66 27.55 -3.41
CA PRO A 142 16.98 26.99 -2.23
C PRO A 142 17.27 25.50 -2.04
N LEU A 143 17.49 24.78 -3.13
CA LEU A 143 17.90 23.39 -3.11
C LEU A 143 19.28 23.20 -2.45
N THR A 144 20.23 24.09 -2.72
CA THR A 144 21.59 24.03 -2.16
C THR A 144 21.54 24.26 -0.63
N GLU A 145 20.74 25.20 -0.16
CA GLU A 145 20.57 25.46 1.27
C GLU A 145 19.92 24.27 1.99
N VAL A 146 18.85 23.67 1.42
CA VAL A 146 18.20 22.49 1.99
C VAL A 146 19.14 21.29 2.04
N LEU A 147 20.00 21.12 1.02
CA LEU A 147 20.97 20.04 0.96
C LEU A 147 22.15 20.21 1.95
N GLN A 148 22.46 21.44 2.34
CA GLN A 148 23.51 21.77 3.33
C GLN A 148 23.03 21.79 4.78
N ALA A 149 21.70 21.92 5.01
CA ALA A 149 21.13 21.96 6.34
C ALA A 149 21.44 20.68 7.14
N ARG A 150 21.67 20.83 8.46
CA ARG A 150 21.84 19.69 9.36
C ARG A 150 20.58 18.83 9.38
N ARG A 151 20.75 17.53 9.25
CA ARG A 151 19.62 16.59 9.25
C ARG A 151 19.06 16.44 10.66
N THR A 152 17.77 16.75 10.79
CA THR A 152 17.01 16.57 12.04
C THR A 152 16.29 15.22 12.13
N GLY A 153 16.51 14.32 11.13
CA GLY A 153 15.75 13.08 11.00
C GLY A 153 14.31 13.29 10.53
N ARG A 154 13.94 14.52 10.15
CA ARG A 154 12.59 14.87 9.68
C ARG A 154 12.68 15.47 8.28
N MET A 155 11.75 15.08 7.40
CA MET A 155 11.62 15.64 6.06
C MET A 155 10.95 17.02 6.15
N GLY A 156 11.76 18.07 6.25
CA GLY A 156 11.25 19.43 6.22
C GLY A 156 10.94 19.88 4.78
N THR A 157 9.88 20.66 4.58
CA THR A 157 9.52 21.46 3.39
C THR A 157 9.77 20.79 2.03
N ALA A 158 9.32 19.55 1.83
CA ALA A 158 9.52 18.81 0.57
C ALA A 158 8.84 19.47 -0.65
N VAL A 159 7.75 20.23 -0.43
CA VAL A 159 6.92 20.80 -1.51
C VAL A 159 7.67 21.81 -2.37
N ALA A 160 8.57 22.61 -1.78
CA ALA A 160 9.31 23.64 -2.50
C ALA A 160 10.51 23.12 -3.30
N THR A 161 10.87 21.85 -3.15
CA THR A 161 12.08 21.26 -3.75
C THR A 161 11.82 20.34 -4.93
N LEU A 162 10.56 20.21 -5.38
CA LEU A 162 10.23 19.44 -6.58
C LEU A 162 10.89 20.08 -7.80
N GLN A 163 11.67 19.28 -8.52
CA GLN A 163 12.25 19.67 -9.79
C GLN A 163 11.26 19.44 -10.94
N ALA A 164 11.49 20.07 -12.09
CA ALA A 164 10.61 19.96 -13.26
C ALA A 164 10.37 18.50 -13.68
N GLU A 165 11.43 17.65 -13.68
CA GLU A 165 11.31 16.22 -13.97
C GLU A 165 10.37 15.50 -12.98
N GLN A 166 10.52 15.75 -11.69
CA GLN A 166 9.68 15.17 -10.65
C GLN A 166 8.24 15.70 -10.73
N HIS A 167 8.09 17.00 -10.98
CA HIS A 167 6.79 17.65 -11.08
C HIS A 167 5.97 17.13 -12.28
N ALA A 168 6.61 16.91 -13.43
CA ALA A 168 5.95 16.31 -14.60
C ALA A 168 5.38 14.92 -14.29
N ILE A 169 6.13 14.10 -13.52
CA ILE A 169 5.66 12.79 -13.07
C ILE A 169 4.47 12.92 -12.10
N VAL A 170 4.57 13.82 -11.12
CA VAL A 170 3.50 14.05 -10.14
C VAL A 170 2.19 14.43 -10.83
N ARG A 171 2.25 15.25 -11.86
CA ARG A 171 1.07 15.75 -12.60
C ARG A 171 0.69 14.89 -13.80
N SER A 172 1.38 13.79 -14.08
CA SER A 172 0.99 12.91 -15.20
C SER A 172 -0.50 12.56 -15.14
N PRO A 173 -1.24 12.75 -16.23
CA PRO A 173 -2.66 12.42 -16.30
C PRO A 173 -2.94 10.92 -16.35
N HIS A 174 -1.89 10.10 -16.38
CA HIS A 174 -2.00 8.65 -16.46
C HIS A 174 -2.73 8.09 -15.22
N ARG A 175 -3.87 7.43 -15.46
CA ARG A 175 -4.75 6.87 -14.41
C ARG A 175 -4.50 5.40 -14.12
N GLY A 176 -3.58 4.76 -14.85
CA GLY A 176 -3.17 3.38 -14.67
C GLY A 176 -2.04 3.24 -13.66
N VAL A 177 -1.11 2.34 -13.97
CA VAL A 177 0.09 2.10 -13.18
C VAL A 177 1.20 3.02 -13.66
N THR A 178 1.62 3.95 -12.81
CA THR A 178 2.78 4.81 -13.01
C THR A 178 3.94 4.25 -12.20
N VAL A 179 5.03 3.95 -12.87
CA VAL A 179 6.26 3.43 -12.26
C VAL A 179 7.32 4.50 -12.28
N VAL A 180 7.98 4.75 -11.15
CA VAL A 180 9.08 5.71 -11.02
C VAL A 180 10.34 4.96 -10.59
N GLN A 181 11.16 4.64 -11.55
CA GLN A 181 12.50 4.07 -11.36
C GLN A 181 13.49 5.18 -11.03
N GLY A 182 14.36 4.98 -10.06
CA GLY A 182 15.41 5.95 -9.78
C GLY A 182 16.45 5.40 -8.81
N GLY A 183 17.69 5.77 -9.00
CA GLY A 183 18.79 5.41 -8.11
C GLY A 183 18.67 6.02 -6.71
N PRO A 184 19.66 5.78 -5.85
CA PRO A 184 19.71 6.34 -4.50
C PRO A 184 19.67 7.87 -4.51
N GLY A 185 18.85 8.46 -3.65
CA GLY A 185 18.79 9.92 -3.47
C GLY A 185 18.13 10.71 -4.59
N THR A 186 17.42 10.08 -5.53
CA THR A 186 16.71 10.77 -6.62
C THR A 186 15.35 11.36 -6.22
N GLY A 187 14.89 11.14 -4.98
CA GLY A 187 13.64 11.69 -4.49
C GLY A 187 12.40 10.86 -4.82
N LYS A 188 12.52 9.57 -5.10
CA LYS A 188 11.42 8.63 -5.39
C LYS A 188 10.25 8.76 -4.41
N THR A 189 10.53 8.64 -3.11
CA THR A 189 9.53 8.74 -2.03
C THR A 189 8.82 10.10 -2.06
N VAL A 190 9.56 11.19 -2.30
CA VAL A 190 8.98 12.54 -2.42
C VAL A 190 7.99 12.59 -3.57
N VAL A 191 8.37 12.08 -4.74
CA VAL A 191 7.49 12.01 -5.93
C VAL A 191 6.26 11.16 -5.63
N ALA A 192 6.42 10.01 -4.96
CA ALA A 192 5.32 9.12 -4.60
C ALA A 192 4.28 9.82 -3.71
N LEU A 193 4.72 10.52 -2.66
CA LEU A 193 3.85 11.22 -1.72
C LEU A 193 3.15 12.43 -2.36
N HIS A 194 3.88 13.20 -3.17
CA HIS A 194 3.27 14.30 -3.91
C HIS A 194 2.24 13.81 -4.93
N ARG A 195 2.50 12.67 -5.58
CA ARG A 195 1.53 12.08 -6.51
C ARG A 195 0.32 11.53 -5.77
N ALA A 196 0.47 10.98 -4.56
CA ALA A 196 -0.66 10.60 -3.70
C ALA A 196 -1.56 11.82 -3.41
N ALA A 197 -0.96 12.93 -2.99
CA ALA A 197 -1.67 14.18 -2.74
C ALA A 197 -2.32 14.76 -4.02
N TYR A 198 -1.61 14.68 -5.15
CA TYR A 198 -2.15 15.11 -6.44
C TYR A 198 -3.31 14.21 -6.90
N ALA A 199 -3.22 12.89 -6.70
CA ALA A 199 -4.27 11.96 -7.08
C ALA A 199 -5.57 12.22 -6.30
N LEU A 200 -5.49 12.53 -5.02
CA LEU A 200 -6.63 12.96 -4.19
C LEU A 200 -7.27 14.25 -4.70
N TYR A 201 -6.45 15.19 -5.15
CA TYR A 201 -6.91 16.47 -5.69
C TYR A 201 -7.51 16.33 -7.10
N ALA A 202 -6.81 15.63 -8.01
CA ALA A 202 -7.11 15.63 -9.44
C ALA A 202 -8.09 14.53 -9.87
N PHE A 203 -8.24 13.45 -9.08
CA PHE A 203 -9.05 12.29 -9.42
C PHE A 203 -10.18 12.04 -8.39
N PRO A 204 -11.35 12.67 -8.55
CA PRO A 204 -12.45 12.59 -7.55
C PRO A 204 -12.84 11.16 -7.18
N ARG A 205 -12.89 10.24 -8.17
CA ARG A 205 -13.20 8.81 -7.91
C ARG A 205 -12.15 8.08 -7.08
N ALA A 206 -10.89 8.53 -7.16
CA ALA A 206 -9.83 8.02 -6.30
C ALA A 206 -9.97 8.56 -4.88
N ALA A 207 -10.32 9.84 -4.76
CA ALA A 207 -10.56 10.50 -3.48
C ALA A 207 -11.74 9.87 -2.71
N GLU A 208 -12.84 9.52 -3.39
CA GLU A 208 -14.01 8.87 -2.77
C GLU A 208 -13.68 7.53 -2.08
N ARG A 209 -12.75 6.76 -2.65
CA ARG A 209 -12.30 5.46 -2.11
C ARG A 209 -11.06 5.54 -1.24
N GLY A 210 -10.46 6.74 -1.15
CA GLY A 210 -9.23 6.99 -0.42
C GLY A 210 -7.97 6.47 -1.13
N VAL A 211 -6.83 6.89 -0.60
CA VAL A 211 -5.49 6.49 -1.06
C VAL A 211 -4.82 5.62 -0.01
N LEU A 212 -4.19 4.53 -0.45
CA LEU A 212 -3.31 3.71 0.37
C LEU A 212 -1.86 4.04 0.01
N VAL A 213 -1.03 4.28 1.01
CA VAL A 213 0.44 4.27 0.89
C VAL A 213 0.99 3.05 1.59
N LEU A 214 1.57 2.16 0.81
CA LEU A 214 2.23 0.96 1.30
C LEU A 214 3.73 1.24 1.45
N GLY A 215 4.24 1.04 2.66
CA GLY A 215 5.64 1.19 2.98
C GLY A 215 6.30 -0.12 3.39
N PRO A 216 7.64 -0.19 3.34
CA PRO A 216 8.38 -1.41 3.66
C PRO A 216 8.35 -1.78 5.15
N ASN A 217 8.10 -0.82 6.05
CA ASN A 217 8.04 -1.06 7.50
C ASN A 217 7.40 0.12 8.24
N ALA A 218 7.01 -0.11 9.50
CA ALA A 218 6.34 0.87 10.36
C ALA A 218 7.17 2.15 10.59
N ARG A 219 8.50 2.04 10.71
CA ARG A 219 9.39 3.20 10.89
C ARG A 219 9.36 4.15 9.68
N PHE A 220 9.31 3.59 8.48
CA PHE A 220 9.13 4.35 7.25
C PHE A 220 7.77 5.05 7.23
N LEU A 221 6.71 4.35 7.60
CA LEU A 221 5.35 4.91 7.65
C LEU A 221 5.22 6.04 8.67
N ASP A 222 5.87 5.90 9.82
CA ASP A 222 5.94 6.95 10.84
C ASP A 222 6.61 8.23 10.30
N TYR A 223 7.69 8.06 9.54
CA TYR A 223 8.35 9.16 8.84
C TYR A 223 7.44 9.81 7.78
N VAL A 224 6.74 9.01 6.97
CA VAL A 224 5.81 9.49 5.93
C VAL A 224 4.59 10.18 6.54
N SER A 225 4.10 9.70 7.68
CA SER A 225 2.94 10.27 8.38
C SER A 225 3.10 11.76 8.73
N GLN A 226 4.33 12.23 8.86
CA GLN A 226 4.65 13.63 9.13
C GLN A 226 4.67 14.49 7.86
N VAL A 227 4.86 13.88 6.69
CA VAL A 227 4.97 14.58 5.39
C VAL A 227 3.61 14.85 4.77
N LEU A 228 2.70 13.87 4.75
CA LEU A 228 1.39 13.97 4.09
C LEU A 228 0.53 15.13 4.60
N PRO A 229 0.42 15.37 5.92
CA PRO A 229 -0.29 16.56 6.42
C PRO A 229 0.32 17.86 5.90
N SER A 230 1.65 17.90 5.73
CA SER A 230 2.34 19.06 5.17
C SER A 230 2.02 19.30 3.69
N LEU A 231 1.50 18.30 2.98
CA LEU A 231 0.99 18.40 1.61
C LEU A 231 -0.51 18.73 1.56
N GLY A 232 -1.17 18.88 2.72
CA GLY A 232 -2.59 19.20 2.85
C GLY A 232 -3.50 17.97 2.85
N GLU A 233 -2.96 16.75 3.02
CA GLU A 233 -3.73 15.51 2.94
C GLU A 233 -3.72 14.76 4.28
N ASN A 234 -4.94 14.43 4.76
CA ASN A 234 -5.14 13.66 6.00
C ASN A 234 -5.90 12.35 5.75
N ASP A 235 -6.47 12.15 4.56
CA ASP A 235 -7.32 10.99 4.22
C ASP A 235 -6.53 9.89 3.50
N VAL A 236 -5.26 9.74 3.87
CA VAL A 236 -4.37 8.71 3.35
C VAL A 236 -4.20 7.62 4.39
N VAL A 237 -4.42 6.38 3.97
CA VAL A 237 -4.14 5.21 4.81
C VAL A 237 -2.69 4.80 4.61
N LEU A 238 -1.97 4.69 5.71
CA LEU A 238 -0.60 4.19 5.73
C LEU A 238 -0.62 2.76 6.27
N ALA A 239 0.01 1.83 5.58
CA ALA A 239 0.07 0.44 6.03
C ALA A 239 1.31 -0.29 5.51
N THR A 240 1.71 -1.33 6.23
CA THR A 240 2.60 -2.39 5.74
C THR A 240 1.78 -3.55 5.17
N CYS A 241 2.43 -4.56 4.59
CA CYS A 241 1.74 -5.77 4.15
C CYS A 241 1.08 -6.51 5.32
N GLU A 242 1.73 -6.53 6.48
CA GLU A 242 1.26 -7.17 7.70
C GLU A 242 -0.02 -6.52 8.21
N GLU A 243 -0.04 -5.20 8.27
CA GLU A 243 -1.21 -4.42 8.70
C GLU A 243 -2.38 -4.57 7.73
N LEU A 244 -2.12 -4.68 6.42
CA LEU A 244 -3.16 -4.94 5.42
C LEU A 244 -3.79 -6.32 5.54
N ALA A 245 -3.01 -7.34 5.94
CA ALA A 245 -3.51 -8.68 6.18
C ALA A 245 -4.14 -8.83 7.56
N GLY A 246 -3.92 -7.89 8.48
CA GLY A 246 -4.32 -8.01 9.87
C GLY A 246 -3.54 -9.08 10.64
N VAL A 247 -2.31 -9.39 10.19
CA VAL A 247 -1.44 -10.43 10.75
C VAL A 247 -0.23 -9.79 11.42
N VAL A 248 0.10 -10.22 12.63
CA VAL A 248 1.32 -9.81 13.33
C VAL A 248 2.31 -10.95 13.26
N PRO A 249 3.31 -10.91 12.37
CA PRO A 249 4.33 -11.93 12.30
C PRO A 249 5.24 -11.83 13.54
N THR A 250 5.68 -12.97 14.04
CA THR A 250 6.58 -13.03 15.20
C THR A 250 7.95 -13.63 14.85
N VAL A 251 8.10 -14.09 13.61
CA VAL A 251 9.31 -14.71 13.07
C VAL A 251 9.64 -14.08 11.72
N THR A 252 10.91 -13.85 11.45
CA THR A 252 11.42 -13.48 10.12
C THR A 252 12.02 -14.72 9.46
N GLU A 253 11.60 -14.99 8.24
CA GLU A 253 12.09 -16.13 7.48
C GLU A 253 13.48 -15.87 6.87
N PRO A 254 14.29 -16.93 6.75
CA PRO A 254 15.47 -16.89 5.89
C PRO A 254 15.09 -16.54 4.44
N ALA A 255 15.95 -15.79 3.75
CA ALA A 255 15.67 -15.26 2.42
C ALA A 255 15.24 -16.33 1.39
N GLU A 256 15.78 -17.55 1.47
CA GLU A 256 15.42 -18.65 0.58
C GLU A 256 14.01 -19.15 0.84
N SER A 257 13.63 -19.33 2.10
CA SER A 257 12.26 -19.69 2.48
C SER A 257 11.27 -18.58 2.08
N ALA A 258 11.61 -17.32 2.33
CA ALA A 258 10.81 -16.16 1.93
C ALA A 258 10.62 -16.10 0.41
N ARG A 259 11.65 -16.42 -0.37
CA ARG A 259 11.58 -16.49 -1.83
C ARG A 259 10.63 -17.57 -2.32
N ILE A 260 10.67 -18.78 -1.69
CA ILE A 260 9.75 -19.88 -2.03
C ILE A 260 8.32 -19.50 -1.68
N LYS A 261 8.09 -19.01 -0.44
CA LYS A 261 6.75 -18.57 0.02
C LYS A 261 6.20 -17.39 -0.76
N GLY A 262 7.07 -16.55 -1.32
CA GLY A 262 6.71 -15.44 -2.18
C GLY A 262 6.41 -15.79 -3.64
N SER A 263 6.56 -17.06 -4.06
CA SER A 263 6.31 -17.50 -5.43
C SER A 263 4.82 -17.51 -5.77
N SER A 264 4.46 -17.04 -6.99
CA SER A 264 3.08 -17.10 -7.51
C SER A 264 2.52 -18.52 -7.64
N GLU A 265 3.37 -19.53 -7.72
CA GLU A 265 2.96 -20.94 -7.79
C GLU A 265 2.18 -21.37 -6.53
N LEU A 266 2.46 -20.76 -5.38
CA LEU A 266 1.73 -21.05 -4.15
C LEU A 266 0.29 -20.54 -4.16
N ALA A 267 -0.04 -19.56 -4.99
CA ALA A 267 -1.43 -19.13 -5.17
C ALA A 267 -2.27 -20.25 -5.80
N ASP A 268 -1.74 -20.92 -6.82
CA ASP A 268 -2.40 -22.06 -7.47
C ASP A 268 -2.49 -23.26 -6.52
N ALA A 269 -1.45 -23.50 -5.72
CA ALA A 269 -1.43 -24.54 -4.72
C ALA A 269 -2.47 -24.30 -3.60
N LEU A 270 -2.61 -23.07 -3.11
CA LEU A 270 -3.67 -22.69 -2.16
C LEU A 270 -5.06 -22.88 -2.75
N ALA A 271 -5.26 -22.45 -4.00
CA ALA A 271 -6.53 -22.66 -4.71
C ALA A 271 -6.86 -24.15 -4.86
N GLU A 272 -5.85 -25.02 -5.08
CA GLU A 272 -6.05 -26.48 -5.13
C GLU A 272 -6.47 -27.03 -3.77
N VAL A 273 -5.86 -26.59 -2.67
CA VAL A 273 -6.27 -26.99 -1.32
C VAL A 273 -7.76 -26.67 -1.08
N VAL A 274 -8.21 -25.46 -1.47
CA VAL A 274 -9.63 -25.07 -1.34
C VAL A 274 -10.51 -25.92 -2.24
N ARG A 275 -10.14 -26.15 -3.52
CA ARG A 275 -10.90 -26.99 -4.46
C ARG A 275 -11.08 -28.44 -3.96
N GLN A 276 -10.06 -29.00 -3.32
CA GLN A 276 -10.16 -30.34 -2.72
C GLN A 276 -11.22 -30.38 -1.60
N ARG A 277 -11.40 -29.30 -0.87
CA ARG A 277 -12.46 -29.19 0.17
C ARG A 277 -13.84 -28.95 -0.43
N GLN A 278 -13.92 -28.49 -1.66
CA GLN A 278 -15.15 -28.35 -2.43
C GLN A 278 -15.51 -29.62 -3.24
N ALA A 279 -14.67 -30.63 -3.23
CA ALA A 279 -14.93 -31.91 -3.88
C ALA A 279 -15.89 -32.77 -3.07
N VAL A 280 -17.13 -32.27 -2.92
CA VAL A 280 -18.20 -32.88 -2.12
C VAL A 280 -18.55 -34.25 -2.68
N ARG A 281 -18.58 -35.26 -1.81
CA ARG A 281 -19.04 -36.63 -2.11
C ARG A 281 -19.93 -37.12 -0.97
N GLY A 282 -21.00 -37.80 -1.32
CA GLY A 282 -21.92 -38.37 -0.34
C GLY A 282 -23.38 -37.97 -0.56
N GLU A 283 -24.21 -38.39 0.35
CA GLU A 283 -25.65 -38.12 0.36
C GLU A 283 -25.96 -37.06 1.42
N PHE A 284 -27.01 -36.30 1.19
CA PHE A 284 -27.55 -35.36 2.18
C PHE A 284 -28.90 -35.87 2.68
N ALA A 285 -29.02 -36.05 3.97
CA ALA A 285 -30.23 -36.60 4.57
C ALA A 285 -30.69 -35.78 5.78
N VAL A 286 -31.91 -35.20 5.71
CA VAL A 286 -32.51 -34.37 6.73
C VAL A 286 -34.04 -34.56 6.71
N GLN A 287 -34.67 -34.61 7.88
CA GLN A 287 -36.12 -34.72 8.05
C GLN A 287 -36.79 -35.85 7.24
N GLY A 288 -36.10 -36.98 7.08
CA GLY A 288 -36.60 -38.13 6.30
C GLY A 288 -36.39 -38.05 4.81
N VAL A 289 -36.03 -36.89 4.28
CA VAL A 289 -35.64 -36.69 2.87
C VAL A 289 -34.18 -37.07 2.68
N ARG A 290 -33.89 -37.81 1.61
CA ARG A 290 -32.55 -38.20 1.21
C ARG A 290 -32.25 -37.72 -0.22
N LEU A 291 -31.27 -36.83 -0.36
CA LEU A 291 -30.74 -36.38 -1.63
C LEU A 291 -29.51 -37.22 -1.99
N GLY A 292 -29.51 -37.81 -3.19
CA GLY A 292 -28.40 -38.63 -3.62
C GLY A 292 -27.21 -37.82 -4.15
N GLU A 293 -26.11 -38.51 -4.44
CA GLU A 293 -24.84 -37.92 -4.89
C GLU A 293 -25.00 -37.02 -6.15
N ARG A 294 -25.96 -37.30 -7.03
CA ARG A 294 -26.22 -36.47 -8.22
C ARG A 294 -26.84 -35.12 -7.87
N GLU A 295 -27.70 -35.07 -6.88
CA GLU A 295 -28.38 -33.85 -6.42
C GLU A 295 -27.41 -32.97 -5.64
N VAL A 296 -26.67 -33.59 -4.72
CA VAL A 296 -25.58 -32.94 -3.99
C VAL A 296 -24.50 -32.40 -4.95
N GLY A 297 -24.17 -33.17 -6.01
CA GLY A 297 -23.23 -32.72 -7.04
C GLY A 297 -23.73 -31.50 -7.83
N ARG A 298 -25.04 -31.43 -8.14
CA ARG A 298 -25.62 -30.24 -8.81
C ARG A 298 -25.59 -29.01 -7.92
N ALA A 299 -25.93 -29.17 -6.64
CA ALA A 299 -25.84 -28.10 -5.66
C ALA A 299 -24.40 -27.56 -5.53
N ARG A 300 -23.42 -28.47 -5.48
CA ARG A 300 -21.99 -28.10 -5.51
C ARG A 300 -21.62 -27.30 -6.74
N ASP A 301 -21.99 -27.82 -7.93
CA ASP A 301 -21.61 -27.17 -9.20
C ASP A 301 -22.25 -25.78 -9.34
N ALA A 302 -23.49 -25.63 -8.86
CA ALA A 302 -24.15 -24.32 -8.79
C ALA A 302 -23.40 -23.36 -7.86
N ALA A 303 -23.03 -23.80 -6.67
CA ALA A 303 -22.32 -22.99 -5.69
C ALA A 303 -20.92 -22.58 -6.18
N VAL A 304 -20.13 -23.52 -6.72
CA VAL A 304 -18.81 -23.24 -7.31
C VAL A 304 -18.93 -22.31 -8.53
N GLY A 305 -19.96 -22.50 -9.35
CA GLY A 305 -20.22 -21.67 -10.52
C GLY A 305 -20.48 -20.20 -10.22
N THR A 306 -20.80 -19.83 -8.99
CA THR A 306 -20.96 -18.43 -8.58
C THR A 306 -19.65 -17.63 -8.57
N GLY A 307 -18.51 -18.30 -8.48
CA GLY A 307 -17.20 -17.66 -8.32
C GLY A 307 -16.98 -16.96 -6.98
N LEU A 308 -17.84 -17.21 -6.00
CA LEU A 308 -17.70 -16.68 -4.65
C LEU A 308 -16.59 -17.39 -3.85
N GLY A 309 -16.10 -16.79 -2.79
CA GLY A 309 -15.20 -17.44 -1.84
C GLY A 309 -15.86 -18.67 -1.20
N HIS A 310 -15.03 -19.61 -0.73
CA HIS A 310 -15.46 -20.93 -0.23
C HIS A 310 -16.63 -20.87 0.75
N ASN A 311 -16.53 -20.03 1.79
CA ASN A 311 -17.56 -19.93 2.83
C ASN A 311 -18.85 -19.29 2.31
N ARG A 312 -18.77 -18.35 1.37
CA ARG A 312 -19.97 -17.78 0.72
C ARG A 312 -20.60 -18.76 -0.25
N ALA A 313 -19.79 -19.50 -1.03
CA ALA A 313 -20.28 -20.55 -1.90
C ALA A 313 -20.93 -21.69 -1.11
N ARG A 314 -20.43 -22.00 0.10
CA ARG A 314 -21.05 -22.93 1.04
C ARG A 314 -22.48 -22.51 1.41
N GLN A 315 -22.72 -21.21 1.58
CA GLN A 315 -24.07 -20.72 1.85
C GLN A 315 -25.03 -20.98 0.68
N VAL A 316 -24.56 -20.72 -0.56
CA VAL A 316 -25.33 -21.04 -1.78
C VAL A 316 -25.58 -22.54 -1.90
N PHE A 317 -24.59 -23.36 -1.59
CA PHE A 317 -24.73 -24.83 -1.53
C PHE A 317 -25.81 -25.26 -0.54
N LYS A 318 -25.82 -24.71 0.67
CA LYS A 318 -26.82 -24.96 1.71
C LYS A 318 -28.22 -24.57 1.22
N GLU A 319 -28.39 -23.37 0.67
CA GLU A 319 -29.67 -22.87 0.17
C GLU A 319 -30.23 -23.78 -0.93
N TYR A 320 -29.39 -24.21 -1.86
CA TYR A 320 -29.79 -25.11 -2.94
C TYR A 320 -30.25 -26.49 -2.41
N LEU A 321 -29.56 -27.05 -1.41
CA LEU A 321 -29.96 -28.31 -0.78
C LEU A 321 -31.29 -28.17 -0.03
N VAL A 322 -31.47 -27.06 0.67
CA VAL A 322 -32.72 -26.75 1.37
C VAL A 322 -33.90 -26.63 0.41
N ASP A 323 -33.70 -25.95 -0.72
CA ASP A 323 -34.74 -25.85 -1.77
C ASP A 323 -35.14 -27.23 -2.27
N LEU A 324 -34.19 -28.13 -2.56
CA LEU A 324 -34.49 -29.51 -2.96
C LEU A 324 -35.22 -30.32 -1.88
N VAL A 325 -34.89 -30.12 -0.60
CA VAL A 325 -35.59 -30.77 0.51
C VAL A 325 -37.00 -30.23 0.65
N THR A 326 -37.18 -28.92 0.53
CA THR A 326 -38.54 -28.29 0.58
C THR A 326 -39.41 -28.81 -0.54
N ASP A 327 -38.91 -28.87 -1.78
CA ASP A 327 -39.62 -29.45 -2.94
C ASP A 327 -40.00 -30.94 -2.73
N ALA A 328 -39.13 -31.68 -2.02
CA ALA A 328 -39.40 -33.10 -1.74
C ALA A 328 -40.47 -33.27 -0.64
N LEU A 329 -40.41 -32.45 0.40
CA LEU A 329 -41.42 -32.43 1.49
C LEU A 329 -42.80 -32.00 0.97
N GLU A 330 -42.86 -30.99 0.09
CA GLU A 330 -44.09 -30.55 -0.55
C GLU A 330 -44.72 -31.68 -1.36
N ARG A 331 -43.94 -32.38 -2.21
CA ARG A 331 -44.41 -33.52 -2.99
C ARG A 331 -44.94 -34.66 -2.10
N ASP A 332 -44.19 -35.01 -1.03
CA ASP A 332 -44.60 -36.06 -0.08
C ASP A 332 -45.89 -35.68 0.67
N ALA A 333 -46.06 -34.43 1.03
CA ALA A 333 -47.28 -33.91 1.63
C ALA A 333 -48.49 -34.04 0.66
N LEU A 334 -48.33 -33.61 -0.58
CA LEU A 334 -49.35 -33.70 -1.62
C LEU A 334 -49.73 -35.17 -1.94
N GLU A 335 -48.74 -36.04 -2.14
CA GLU A 335 -48.97 -37.47 -2.35
C GLU A 335 -49.68 -38.12 -1.17
N THR A 336 -49.36 -37.67 0.08
CA THR A 336 -49.99 -38.18 1.29
C THR A 336 -51.46 -37.74 1.37
N LEU A 337 -51.74 -36.47 1.05
CA LEU A 337 -53.10 -35.95 1.01
C LEU A 337 -53.95 -36.65 -0.06
N GLU A 338 -53.45 -36.80 -1.30
CA GLU A 338 -54.11 -37.52 -2.37
C GLU A 338 -54.44 -38.97 -1.98
N ARG A 339 -53.49 -39.64 -1.24
CA ARG A 339 -53.71 -40.99 -0.74
C ARG A 339 -54.84 -41.04 0.31
N ILE A 340 -54.82 -40.09 1.27
CA ILE A 340 -55.88 -39.97 2.30
C ILE A 340 -57.23 -39.72 1.65
N ASP A 341 -57.30 -38.82 0.66
CA ASP A 341 -58.54 -38.51 -0.04
C ASP A 341 -59.08 -39.73 -0.79
N ALA A 342 -58.20 -40.49 -1.47
CA ALA A 342 -58.57 -41.74 -2.14
C ALA A 342 -59.06 -42.81 -1.15
N GLU A 343 -58.38 -43.00 -0.01
CA GLU A 343 -58.81 -43.96 1.05
C GLU A 343 -60.18 -43.57 1.65
N VAL A 344 -60.40 -42.27 1.91
CA VAL A 344 -61.68 -41.77 2.42
C VAL A 344 -62.79 -41.93 1.39
N ALA A 345 -62.51 -41.64 0.10
CA ALA A 345 -63.48 -41.83 -0.99
C ALA A 345 -63.87 -43.31 -1.15
N GLU A 346 -62.92 -44.24 -1.06
CA GLU A 346 -63.16 -45.68 -1.10
C GLU A 346 -64.01 -46.18 0.11
N ALA A 347 -63.69 -45.69 1.32
CA ALA A 347 -64.36 -46.13 2.55
C ALA A 347 -65.73 -45.53 2.74
N THR A 348 -66.00 -44.32 2.29
CA THR A 348 -67.21 -43.55 2.57
C THR A 348 -68.04 -43.25 1.33
N GLY A 349 -67.56 -43.40 0.14
CA GLY A 349 -68.15 -42.96 -1.13
C GLY A 349 -68.26 -41.43 -1.27
N LEU A 350 -67.60 -40.66 -0.37
CA LEU A 350 -67.54 -39.18 -0.37
C LEU A 350 -66.28 -38.67 -1.04
N ASP A 351 -66.44 -37.75 -1.96
CA ASP A 351 -65.43 -36.90 -2.49
C ASP A 351 -65.29 -35.70 -1.54
N LEU A 352 -64.16 -35.65 -0.80
CA LEU A 352 -63.94 -34.64 0.25
C LEU A 352 -63.89 -33.23 -0.30
N ASP A 353 -63.26 -33.01 -1.45
CA ASP A 353 -63.21 -31.70 -2.08
C ASP A 353 -64.58 -31.18 -2.47
N ARG A 354 -65.39 -32.09 -3.02
CA ARG A 354 -66.77 -31.78 -3.38
C ARG A 354 -67.68 -31.57 -2.16
N ALA A 355 -67.44 -32.27 -1.06
CA ALA A 355 -68.12 -32.11 0.16
C ALA A 355 -67.78 -30.80 0.87
N ALA A 356 -66.51 -30.46 0.96
CA ALA A 356 -66.00 -29.19 1.49
C ALA A 356 -66.49 -27.98 0.69
N ALA A 357 -66.43 -28.04 -0.64
CA ALA A 357 -66.97 -27.00 -1.50
C ALA A 357 -68.48 -26.82 -1.38
N ALA A 358 -69.19 -27.88 -1.10
CA ALA A 358 -70.67 -27.84 -0.85
C ALA A 358 -70.97 -27.21 0.49
N ASP A 359 -70.19 -27.46 1.52
CA ASP A 359 -70.41 -26.88 2.87
C ASP A 359 -69.95 -25.41 2.92
N LEU A 360 -68.88 -25.00 2.28
CA LEU A 360 -68.51 -23.60 2.13
C LEU A 360 -69.57 -22.79 1.38
N ARG A 361 -70.21 -23.33 0.37
CA ARG A 361 -71.34 -22.69 -0.32
C ARG A 361 -72.57 -22.54 0.58
N LYS A 362 -72.85 -23.50 1.47
CA LYS A 362 -73.89 -23.38 2.45
C LYS A 362 -73.66 -22.31 3.49
N LEU A 363 -72.39 -22.03 3.80
CA LEU A 363 -71.94 -20.98 4.72
C LEU A 363 -71.84 -19.60 4.07
N GLY A 364 -72.22 -19.47 2.79
CA GLY A 364 -72.27 -18.17 2.11
C GLY A 364 -70.95 -17.68 1.55
N PHE A 365 -69.96 -18.54 1.48
CA PHE A 365 -68.71 -18.23 0.77
C PHE A 365 -68.90 -18.55 -0.74
N GLU A 366 -69.01 -17.50 -1.57
CA GLU A 366 -68.93 -17.67 -3.03
C GLU A 366 -67.52 -18.15 -3.34
N GLU A 367 -67.45 -19.18 -4.17
CA GLU A 367 -66.24 -19.86 -4.68
C GLU A 367 -64.94 -19.14 -4.31
N ALA A 368 -64.32 -19.46 -3.18
CA ALA A 368 -62.89 -19.46 -3.11
C ALA A 368 -62.47 -20.51 -4.17
N ALA A 369 -61.95 -20.08 -5.30
CA ALA A 369 -61.28 -20.93 -6.27
C ALA A 369 -60.41 -21.88 -5.48
N GLY A 370 -60.71 -23.19 -5.57
CA GLY A 370 -60.27 -24.22 -4.65
C GLY A 370 -58.94 -23.92 -4.00
N SER A 371 -58.91 -23.76 -2.69
CA SER A 371 -57.68 -23.95 -1.95
C SER A 371 -57.37 -25.42 -2.13
N SER A 372 -56.45 -25.69 -3.05
CA SER A 372 -55.91 -27.03 -3.21
C SER A 372 -55.12 -27.37 -1.95
N ALA A 373 -54.98 -28.64 -1.63
CA ALA A 373 -54.09 -29.10 -0.58
C ALA A 373 -52.67 -28.53 -0.70
N ALA A 374 -52.31 -28.05 -1.87
CA ALA A 374 -51.09 -27.30 -2.17
C ALA A 374 -51.06 -25.90 -1.47
N ASP A 375 -52.26 -25.28 -1.23
CA ASP A 375 -52.34 -23.97 -0.55
C ASP A 375 -52.19 -24.10 0.99
N GLU A 376 -52.23 -25.31 1.55
CA GLU A 376 -52.03 -25.58 2.99
C GLU A 376 -50.56 -25.84 3.33
N PHE A 377 -49.69 -26.18 2.36
CA PHE A 377 -48.25 -26.36 2.58
C PHE A 377 -47.53 -25.02 2.45
N ASP A 378 -47.12 -24.46 3.57
CA ASP A 378 -46.30 -23.23 3.58
C ASP A 378 -44.85 -23.55 3.29
N ALA A 379 -44.51 -23.63 1.99
CA ALA A 379 -43.16 -23.93 1.51
C ALA A 379 -42.14 -22.90 2.01
N GLU A 380 -42.52 -21.63 2.16
CA GLU A 380 -41.63 -20.57 2.63
C GLU A 380 -41.28 -20.73 4.11
N ALA A 381 -42.28 -20.99 4.96
CA ALA A 381 -42.05 -21.26 6.37
C ALA A 381 -41.23 -22.54 6.60
N VAL A 382 -41.46 -23.60 5.82
CA VAL A 382 -40.67 -24.84 5.88
C VAL A 382 -39.22 -24.57 5.47
N ARG A 383 -39.01 -23.83 4.39
CA ARG A 383 -37.67 -23.41 3.89
C ARG A 383 -36.91 -22.60 4.92
N GLU A 384 -37.55 -21.58 5.52
CA GLU A 384 -36.92 -20.77 6.57
C GLU A 384 -36.54 -21.62 7.78
N GLY A 385 -37.46 -22.51 8.23
CA GLY A 385 -37.20 -23.44 9.33
C GLY A 385 -36.01 -24.38 9.04
N LEU A 386 -35.88 -24.87 7.80
CA LEU A 386 -34.75 -25.72 7.38
C LEU A 386 -33.44 -24.94 7.34
N LEU A 387 -33.45 -23.68 6.92
CA LEU A 387 -32.25 -22.84 6.90
C LEU A 387 -31.68 -22.58 8.33
N GLU A 388 -32.54 -22.60 9.33
CA GLU A 388 -32.16 -22.41 10.73
C GLU A 388 -31.95 -23.75 11.48
N ASP A 389 -32.28 -24.90 10.86
CA ASP A 389 -32.18 -26.21 11.48
C ASP A 389 -30.72 -26.63 11.75
N PRO A 390 -30.33 -26.89 13.00
CA PRO A 390 -29.02 -27.39 13.36
C PRO A 390 -28.66 -28.75 12.72
N GLN A 391 -29.61 -29.55 12.27
CA GLN A 391 -29.34 -30.81 11.57
C GLN A 391 -28.87 -30.55 10.14
N VAL A 392 -29.53 -29.60 9.47
CA VAL A 392 -29.10 -29.10 8.16
C VAL A 392 -27.67 -28.57 8.22
N GLU A 393 -27.40 -27.72 9.22
CA GLU A 393 -26.07 -27.12 9.39
C GLU A 393 -24.96 -28.18 9.59
N ARG A 394 -25.24 -29.19 10.41
CA ARG A 394 -24.31 -30.33 10.64
C ARG A 394 -24.08 -31.14 9.37
N ALA A 395 -25.14 -31.49 8.66
CA ALA A 395 -25.03 -32.27 7.43
C ALA A 395 -24.28 -31.48 6.33
N VAL A 396 -24.48 -30.16 6.25
CA VAL A 396 -23.72 -29.28 5.35
C VAL A 396 -22.25 -29.19 5.78
N GLU A 397 -21.95 -29.09 7.10
CA GLU A 397 -20.58 -29.03 7.58
C GLU A 397 -19.79 -30.34 7.29
N GLU A 398 -20.46 -31.49 7.31
CA GLU A 398 -19.85 -32.77 6.93
C GLU A 398 -19.50 -32.83 5.44
N LEU A 399 -20.34 -32.25 4.57
CA LEU A 399 -20.17 -32.28 3.13
C LEU A 399 -19.26 -31.13 2.63
N TRP A 400 -19.40 -29.96 3.21
CA TRP A 400 -18.69 -28.74 2.84
C TRP A 400 -18.28 -27.98 4.10
N PRO A 401 -17.14 -28.35 4.71
CA PRO A 401 -16.70 -27.76 5.96
C PRO A 401 -16.35 -26.27 5.80
N THR A 402 -16.61 -25.49 6.83
CA THR A 402 -16.17 -24.10 6.93
C THR A 402 -14.62 -24.06 6.99
N LEU A 403 -14.00 -23.14 6.26
CA LEU A 403 -12.56 -22.97 6.23
C LEU A 403 -12.14 -21.63 6.84
N THR A 404 -10.92 -21.60 7.36
CA THR A 404 -10.20 -20.38 7.70
C THR A 404 -8.94 -20.26 6.84
N ALA A 405 -8.45 -19.04 6.66
CA ALA A 405 -7.22 -18.78 5.91
C ALA A 405 -6.04 -19.56 6.50
N GLU A 406 -5.95 -19.60 7.83
CA GLU A 406 -4.91 -20.31 8.55
C GLU A 406 -4.97 -21.83 8.31
N ALA A 407 -6.18 -22.40 8.29
CA ALA A 407 -6.36 -23.83 8.03
C ALA A 407 -5.93 -24.20 6.60
N VAL A 408 -6.18 -23.33 5.63
CA VAL A 408 -5.77 -23.53 4.23
C VAL A 408 -4.25 -23.45 4.09
N VAL A 409 -3.61 -22.42 4.66
CA VAL A 409 -2.14 -22.30 4.63
C VAL A 409 -1.48 -23.47 5.37
N ARG A 410 -2.06 -23.89 6.50
CA ARG A 410 -1.58 -25.07 7.24
C ARG A 410 -1.68 -26.35 6.40
N ALA A 411 -2.79 -26.56 5.72
CA ALA A 411 -2.99 -27.73 4.88
C ALA A 411 -2.01 -27.78 3.70
N LEU A 412 -1.63 -26.64 3.15
CA LEU A 412 -0.63 -26.54 2.08
C LEU A 412 0.73 -27.13 2.51
N PHE A 413 1.16 -26.88 3.75
CA PHE A 413 2.46 -27.31 4.26
C PHE A 413 2.42 -28.65 5.05
N ALA A 414 1.22 -29.20 5.30
CA ALA A 414 1.06 -30.42 6.11
C ALA A 414 1.68 -31.68 5.49
N SER A 415 2.03 -31.66 4.21
CA SER A 415 2.64 -32.80 3.50
C SER A 415 4.17 -32.90 3.63
N GLY A 416 4.85 -31.98 4.31
CA GLY A 416 6.30 -31.95 4.28
C GLY A 416 7.07 -31.52 5.52
N VAL A 417 6.55 -30.72 6.43
CA VAL A 417 7.29 -30.25 7.61
C VAL A 417 6.39 -30.11 8.83
N SER A 418 6.80 -30.82 9.86
CA SER A 418 6.30 -30.76 11.21
C SER A 418 6.17 -29.36 11.77
N GLN A 419 5.05 -29.15 12.43
CA GLN A 419 4.75 -28.09 13.39
C GLN A 419 4.75 -26.66 12.84
N LEU A 420 3.56 -26.21 12.70
CA LEU A 420 3.14 -24.83 12.53
C LEU A 420 3.50 -24.04 13.77
N GLY A 421 4.67 -23.41 13.67
CA GLY A 421 5.09 -22.37 14.57
C GLY A 421 4.22 -21.12 14.44
N PRO A 422 4.58 -20.05 15.11
CA PRO A 422 3.98 -18.74 14.89
C PRO A 422 4.20 -18.27 13.45
N TRP A 423 3.27 -17.45 12.96
CA TRP A 423 3.33 -16.93 11.59
C TRP A 423 4.58 -16.08 11.35
N SER A 424 5.20 -16.25 10.19
CA SER A 424 6.32 -15.46 9.74
C SER A 424 5.87 -14.30 8.82
N ASP A 425 6.78 -13.36 8.58
CA ASP A 425 6.61 -12.28 7.61
C ASP A 425 6.30 -12.79 6.19
N ALA A 426 6.93 -13.91 5.80
CA ALA A 426 6.70 -14.54 4.50
C ALA A 426 5.35 -15.30 4.40
N ASP A 427 4.69 -15.61 5.51
CA ASP A 427 3.37 -16.24 5.52
C ASP A 427 2.23 -15.21 5.30
N VAL A 428 2.47 -13.94 5.58
CA VAL A 428 1.48 -12.87 5.47
C VAL A 428 0.76 -12.84 4.11
N PRO A 429 1.44 -12.82 2.96
CA PRO A 429 0.77 -12.80 1.67
C PRO A 429 0.07 -14.13 1.32
N LEU A 430 0.49 -15.26 1.90
CA LEU A 430 -0.20 -16.55 1.76
C LEU A 430 -1.51 -16.55 2.52
N LEU A 431 -1.54 -15.99 3.73
CA LEU A 431 -2.74 -15.83 4.54
C LEU A 431 -3.73 -14.88 3.86
N ASP A 432 -3.29 -13.78 3.26
CA ASP A 432 -4.13 -12.87 2.49
C ASP A 432 -4.73 -13.53 1.24
N GLU A 433 -3.95 -14.35 0.53
CA GLU A 433 -4.44 -15.13 -0.62
C GLU A 433 -5.47 -16.14 -0.17
N ALA A 434 -5.18 -16.92 0.89
CA ALA A 434 -6.10 -17.89 1.44
C ALA A 434 -7.41 -17.23 1.93
N ALA A 435 -7.34 -16.11 2.63
CA ALA A 435 -8.51 -15.34 3.05
C ALA A 435 -9.38 -14.92 1.85
N SER A 436 -8.75 -14.51 0.75
CA SER A 436 -9.47 -14.16 -0.47
C SER A 436 -10.15 -15.37 -1.13
N LEU A 437 -9.56 -16.56 -1.04
CA LEU A 437 -10.15 -17.79 -1.56
C LEU A 437 -11.29 -18.29 -0.66
N VAL A 438 -11.18 -18.08 0.64
CA VAL A 438 -12.14 -18.55 1.65
C VAL A 438 -13.33 -17.61 1.77
N ASP A 439 -13.09 -16.32 1.98
CA ASP A 439 -14.14 -15.33 2.28
C ASP A 439 -14.45 -14.39 1.12
N GLY A 440 -13.64 -14.43 0.05
CA GLY A 440 -13.75 -13.54 -1.10
C GLY A 440 -12.82 -12.32 -1.01
N PRO A 441 -12.95 -11.37 -1.94
CA PRO A 441 -12.06 -10.22 -2.02
C PRO A 441 -12.12 -9.37 -0.74
N PRO A 442 -11.03 -8.61 -0.42
CA PRO A 442 -10.97 -7.79 0.78
C PRO A 442 -12.10 -6.75 0.79
N ALA A 443 -12.70 -6.56 1.96
CA ALA A 443 -13.81 -5.62 2.13
C ALA A 443 -13.40 -4.17 1.84
N ARG A 444 -12.14 -3.80 2.13
CA ARG A 444 -11.61 -2.47 1.86
C ARG A 444 -10.74 -2.46 0.61
N THR A 445 -11.12 -1.61 -0.33
CA THR A 445 -10.36 -1.30 -1.55
C THR A 445 -10.13 0.20 -1.65
N TYR A 446 -9.11 0.58 -2.41
CA TYR A 446 -8.68 1.97 -2.53
C TYR A 446 -8.79 2.46 -3.97
N GLY A 447 -9.02 3.76 -4.12
CA GLY A 447 -9.08 4.42 -5.40
C GLY A 447 -7.71 4.62 -6.05
N HIS A 448 -6.67 4.77 -5.22
CA HIS A 448 -5.29 4.83 -5.65
C HIS A 448 -4.38 4.16 -4.63
N VAL A 449 -3.34 3.47 -5.09
CA VAL A 449 -2.35 2.81 -4.23
C VAL A 449 -0.96 3.31 -4.59
N VAL A 450 -0.24 3.76 -3.59
CA VAL A 450 1.18 4.13 -3.70
C VAL A 450 2.01 3.06 -3.01
N VAL A 451 3.05 2.56 -3.68
CA VAL A 451 3.98 1.58 -3.09
C VAL A 451 5.38 2.15 -3.15
N ASP A 452 6.00 2.33 -2.00
CA ASP A 452 7.43 2.66 -1.93
C ASP A 452 8.27 1.39 -1.77
N GLU A 453 9.50 1.44 -2.25
CA GLU A 453 10.42 0.30 -2.35
C GLU A 453 9.75 -0.91 -3.03
N ALA A 454 8.95 -0.65 -4.07
CA ALA A 454 8.11 -1.64 -4.74
C ALA A 454 8.89 -2.81 -5.36
N GLN A 455 10.21 -2.65 -5.62
CA GLN A 455 11.08 -3.73 -6.06
C GLN A 455 11.31 -4.81 -4.99
N GLU A 456 10.95 -4.53 -3.72
CA GLU A 456 11.05 -5.53 -2.65
C GLU A 456 9.89 -6.52 -2.64
N LEU A 457 8.79 -6.20 -3.31
CA LEU A 457 7.59 -7.03 -3.28
C LEU A 457 7.80 -8.36 -4.02
N THR A 458 7.47 -9.44 -3.35
CA THR A 458 7.36 -10.78 -3.93
C THR A 458 6.11 -10.90 -4.83
N ALA A 459 6.05 -11.95 -5.66
CA ALA A 459 4.89 -12.18 -6.52
C ALA A 459 3.57 -12.33 -5.74
N MET A 460 3.62 -12.94 -4.54
CA MET A 460 2.45 -13.05 -3.66
C MET A 460 2.04 -11.71 -3.06
N GLN A 461 3.01 -10.87 -2.67
CA GLN A 461 2.72 -9.52 -2.18
C GLN A 461 2.14 -8.63 -3.30
N TRP A 462 2.60 -8.77 -4.55
CA TRP A 462 1.97 -8.11 -5.68
C TRP A 462 0.49 -8.47 -5.83
N ARG A 463 0.13 -9.75 -5.70
CA ARG A 463 -1.29 -10.20 -5.72
C ARG A 463 -2.10 -9.50 -4.63
N MET A 464 -1.55 -9.44 -3.42
CA MET A 464 -2.16 -8.78 -2.27
C MET A 464 -2.42 -7.28 -2.52
N VAL A 465 -1.44 -6.54 -3.04
CA VAL A 465 -1.54 -5.10 -3.35
C VAL A 465 -2.56 -4.85 -4.46
N VAL A 466 -2.45 -5.60 -5.56
CA VAL A 466 -3.28 -5.43 -6.75
C VAL A 466 -4.76 -5.73 -6.47
N ARG A 467 -5.04 -6.67 -5.57
CA ARG A 467 -6.41 -7.00 -5.12
C ARG A 467 -7.07 -5.82 -4.39
N ARG A 468 -6.29 -4.98 -3.70
CA ARG A 468 -6.77 -3.79 -2.99
C ARG A 468 -6.98 -2.57 -3.89
N CYS A 469 -6.56 -2.64 -5.15
CA CYS A 469 -6.77 -1.59 -6.15
C CYS A 469 -7.45 -2.13 -7.42
N PRO A 470 -8.74 -2.44 -7.40
CA PRO A 470 -9.44 -2.98 -8.57
C PRO A 470 -9.33 -2.10 -9.82
N ALA A 471 -9.27 -0.78 -9.63
CA ALA A 471 -9.12 0.20 -10.70
C ALA A 471 -7.71 0.21 -11.33
N ARG A 472 -6.73 -0.48 -10.74
CA ARG A 472 -5.32 -0.48 -11.17
C ARG A 472 -4.71 0.93 -11.26
N SER A 473 -5.18 1.87 -10.47
CA SER A 473 -4.61 3.20 -10.37
C SER A 473 -3.52 3.17 -9.29
N MET A 474 -2.26 3.06 -9.72
CA MET A 474 -1.14 2.86 -8.79
C MET A 474 0.06 3.74 -9.13
N THR A 475 0.78 4.17 -8.11
CA THR A 475 2.10 4.79 -8.23
C THR A 475 3.12 3.91 -7.51
N LEU A 476 4.03 3.36 -8.27
CA LEU A 476 5.03 2.42 -7.79
C LEU A 476 6.40 3.07 -7.88
N VAL A 477 7.10 3.18 -6.77
CA VAL A 477 8.44 3.76 -6.79
C VAL A 477 9.46 2.76 -6.26
N GLY A 478 10.63 2.70 -6.91
CA GLY A 478 11.64 1.72 -6.53
C GLY A 478 12.91 1.75 -7.38
N ASP A 479 13.79 0.80 -7.08
CA ASP A 479 15.07 0.63 -7.76
C ASP A 479 15.50 -0.85 -7.77
N PHE A 480 15.39 -1.53 -8.90
CA PHE A 480 15.76 -2.94 -9.00
C PHE A 480 17.24 -3.23 -8.73
N ALA A 481 18.13 -2.24 -8.85
CA ALA A 481 19.52 -2.38 -8.40
C ALA A 481 19.61 -2.56 -6.86
N GLN A 482 18.57 -2.16 -6.11
CA GLN A 482 18.48 -2.31 -4.66
C GLN A 482 17.53 -3.44 -4.23
N ALA A 483 17.01 -4.26 -5.15
CA ALA A 483 16.06 -5.33 -4.83
C ALA A 483 16.66 -6.36 -3.86
N GLY A 484 15.82 -6.82 -2.92
CA GLY A 484 16.19 -7.77 -1.90
C GLY A 484 16.27 -9.22 -2.39
N PRO A 485 16.77 -10.13 -1.55
CA PRO A 485 16.99 -11.53 -1.93
C PRO A 485 15.69 -12.34 -2.09
N ALA A 486 14.59 -11.88 -1.53
CA ALA A 486 13.29 -12.55 -1.63
C ALA A 486 12.57 -12.28 -2.97
N THR A 487 12.95 -11.21 -3.67
CA THR A 487 12.39 -10.84 -4.97
C THR A 487 13.02 -11.65 -6.09
N THR A 488 12.20 -12.25 -6.95
CA THR A 488 12.64 -13.02 -8.13
C THR A 488 12.63 -12.19 -9.41
N ALA A 489 11.84 -11.13 -9.48
CA ALA A 489 11.76 -10.25 -10.63
C ALA A 489 13.06 -9.45 -10.80
N ARG A 490 13.48 -9.26 -12.05
CA ARG A 490 14.70 -8.53 -12.42
C ARG A 490 14.44 -7.09 -12.86
N ASP A 491 13.20 -6.85 -13.31
CA ASP A 491 12.75 -5.54 -13.79
C ASP A 491 11.24 -5.36 -13.58
N TRP A 492 10.75 -4.18 -13.91
CA TRP A 492 9.34 -3.82 -13.77
C TRP A 492 8.43 -4.63 -14.71
N GLY A 493 8.91 -5.07 -15.86
CA GLY A 493 8.16 -5.91 -16.79
C GLY A 493 7.88 -7.27 -16.18
N GLU A 494 8.90 -7.94 -15.62
CA GLU A 494 8.74 -9.23 -14.92
C GLU A 494 7.82 -9.10 -13.70
N ALA A 495 7.95 -8.02 -12.92
CA ALA A 495 7.14 -7.82 -11.72
C ALA A 495 5.66 -7.53 -12.02
N LEU A 496 5.37 -6.72 -13.04
CA LEU A 496 4.04 -6.16 -13.25
C LEU A 496 3.21 -6.86 -14.34
N THR A 497 3.85 -7.44 -15.36
CA THR A 497 3.14 -8.07 -16.47
C THR A 497 2.11 -9.12 -16.03
N PRO A 498 2.36 -9.97 -15.02
CA PRO A 498 1.36 -10.94 -14.54
C PRO A 498 0.09 -10.30 -13.97
N HIS A 499 0.15 -9.02 -13.56
CA HIS A 499 -0.93 -8.35 -12.85
C HIS A 499 -1.66 -7.28 -13.67
N VAL A 500 -0.93 -6.56 -14.52
CA VAL A 500 -1.47 -5.43 -15.29
C VAL A 500 -1.15 -5.50 -16.79
N GLY A 501 -0.46 -6.55 -17.24
CA GLY A 501 0.04 -6.67 -18.62
C GLY A 501 1.05 -5.57 -18.91
N ALA A 502 1.11 -5.09 -20.15
CA ALA A 502 1.98 -4.00 -20.57
C ALA A 502 1.41 -2.59 -20.27
N ARG A 503 0.35 -2.48 -19.47
CA ARG A 503 -0.36 -1.22 -19.21
C ARG A 503 0.22 -0.47 -18.01
N PHE A 504 1.49 -0.13 -18.08
CA PHE A 504 2.14 0.76 -17.12
C PHE A 504 3.02 1.77 -17.84
N GLU A 505 3.20 2.94 -17.24
CA GLU A 505 4.07 3.99 -17.73
C GLU A 505 5.31 4.06 -16.83
N LEU A 506 6.51 3.93 -17.44
CA LEU A 506 7.79 3.94 -16.72
C LEU A 506 8.47 5.30 -16.88
N HIS A 507 8.70 5.95 -15.76
CA HIS A 507 9.50 7.16 -15.65
C HIS A 507 10.81 6.86 -14.94
N THR A 508 11.88 7.52 -15.35
CA THR A 508 13.20 7.33 -14.73
C THR A 508 13.73 8.66 -14.20
N LEU A 509 13.97 8.71 -12.88
CA LEU A 509 14.66 9.83 -12.25
C LEU A 509 16.17 9.67 -12.39
N THR A 510 16.80 10.68 -12.98
CA THR A 510 18.23 10.62 -13.36
C THR A 510 19.12 11.44 -12.46
N VAL A 511 18.57 12.33 -11.62
CA VAL A 511 19.33 13.26 -10.79
C VAL A 511 19.28 12.85 -9.31
N SER A 512 20.45 12.61 -8.71
CA SER A 512 20.59 12.38 -7.27
C SER A 512 20.91 13.69 -6.54
N TYR A 513 20.08 14.01 -5.58
CA TYR A 513 20.21 15.22 -4.74
C TYR A 513 20.91 14.94 -3.40
N ARG A 514 21.08 13.68 -3.05
CA ARG A 514 21.55 13.24 -1.75
C ARG A 514 23.02 12.85 -1.74
N THR A 515 23.40 11.96 -2.61
CA THR A 515 24.72 11.36 -2.68
C THR A 515 25.66 12.24 -3.52
N THR A 516 26.94 12.26 -3.22
CA THR A 516 27.93 13.06 -3.96
C THR A 516 28.39 12.38 -5.26
N VAL A 517 28.92 13.15 -6.20
CA VAL A 517 29.47 12.65 -7.47
C VAL A 517 30.53 11.59 -7.19
N GLU A 518 31.39 11.84 -6.20
CA GLU A 518 32.52 11.00 -5.85
C GLU A 518 32.08 9.65 -5.30
N ILE A 519 31.03 9.61 -4.48
CA ILE A 519 30.47 8.36 -3.96
C ILE A 519 29.78 7.58 -5.07
N LEU A 520 28.94 8.22 -5.90
CA LEU A 520 28.27 7.53 -7.01
C LEU A 520 29.27 6.97 -8.04
N ALA A 521 30.40 7.64 -8.22
CA ALA A 521 31.46 7.15 -9.13
C ALA A 521 31.97 5.77 -8.71
N THR A 522 32.08 5.48 -7.40
CA THR A 522 32.57 4.18 -6.91
C THR A 522 31.59 3.03 -7.17
N THR A 523 30.32 3.33 -7.42
CA THR A 523 29.28 2.31 -7.60
C THR A 523 28.99 1.96 -9.05
N ARG A 524 29.56 2.65 -10.03
CA ARG A 524 29.23 2.51 -11.46
C ARG A 524 29.48 1.11 -12.00
N ASP A 525 30.65 0.54 -11.72
CA ASP A 525 31.00 -0.79 -12.21
C ASP A 525 30.11 -1.86 -11.60
N LEU A 526 29.81 -1.73 -10.31
CA LEU A 526 28.89 -2.61 -9.60
C LEU A 526 27.48 -2.50 -10.17
N LEU A 527 26.97 -1.27 -10.40
CA LEU A 527 25.67 -1.05 -11.01
C LEU A 527 25.58 -1.69 -12.40
N THR A 528 26.62 -1.60 -13.21
CA THR A 528 26.67 -2.23 -14.55
C THR A 528 26.56 -3.76 -14.46
N ARG A 529 27.12 -4.37 -13.43
CA ARG A 529 27.00 -5.83 -13.20
C ARG A 529 25.59 -6.24 -12.76
N ILE A 530 25.03 -5.52 -11.78
CA ILE A 530 23.74 -5.91 -11.14
C ILE A 530 22.50 -5.46 -11.92
N ALA A 531 22.61 -4.38 -12.70
CA ALA A 531 21.51 -3.81 -13.48
C ALA A 531 22.00 -3.17 -14.80
N PRO A 532 22.46 -3.97 -15.79
CA PRO A 532 23.12 -3.46 -17.01
C PRO A 532 22.22 -2.55 -17.87
N GLY A 533 20.90 -2.65 -17.72
CA GLY A 533 19.93 -1.79 -18.42
C GLY A 533 19.63 -0.46 -17.70
N GLN A 534 20.11 -0.27 -16.48
CA GLN A 534 19.80 0.91 -15.69
C GLN A 534 20.84 2.02 -15.92
N LYS A 535 20.37 3.23 -16.27
CA LYS A 535 21.24 4.40 -16.39
C LYS A 535 21.72 4.85 -15.00
N PRO A 536 23.02 5.11 -14.82
CA PRO A 536 23.55 5.68 -13.58
C PRO A 536 22.94 7.06 -13.31
N SER A 537 22.62 7.36 -12.07
CA SER A 537 22.18 8.69 -11.67
C SER A 537 23.34 9.68 -11.68
N SER A 538 23.05 10.94 -12.05
CA SER A 538 23.97 12.07 -11.96
C SER A 538 23.79 12.76 -10.63
N ALA A 539 24.86 12.97 -9.86
CA ALA A 539 24.76 13.75 -8.62
C ALA A 539 25.03 15.24 -8.91
N ILE A 540 24.28 16.11 -8.22
CA ILE A 540 24.53 17.56 -8.26
C ILE A 540 25.50 18.01 -7.17
N ARG A 541 25.67 17.21 -6.11
CA ARG A 541 26.56 17.53 -4.99
C ARG A 541 27.95 16.99 -5.24
N ARG A 542 28.95 17.78 -4.85
CA ARG A 542 30.33 17.34 -4.72
C ARG A 542 30.68 17.14 -3.25
N GLY A 543 31.59 16.23 -2.97
CA GLY A 543 32.02 15.89 -1.63
C GLY A 543 33.45 15.39 -1.58
N GLU A 544 33.78 14.78 -0.47
CA GLU A 544 35.10 14.17 -0.27
C GLU A 544 35.26 12.93 -1.16
N VAL A 545 36.48 12.73 -1.64
CA VAL A 545 36.82 11.53 -2.39
C VAL A 545 36.78 10.32 -1.45
N PRO A 546 36.02 9.27 -1.78
CA PRO A 546 35.97 8.05 -0.98
C PRO A 546 37.36 7.46 -0.72
N ARG A 547 37.60 7.04 0.51
CA ARG A 547 38.89 6.43 0.91
C ARG A 547 38.77 4.92 0.93
N THR A 548 39.86 4.24 0.58
CA THR A 548 39.97 2.79 0.69
C THR A 548 41.20 2.44 1.52
N LEU A 549 41.00 1.70 2.59
CA LEU A 549 42.04 1.14 3.44
C LEU A 549 42.18 -0.37 3.10
N THR A 550 43.39 -0.88 2.99
CA THR A 550 43.62 -2.30 2.80
C THR A 550 44.30 -2.86 4.04
N VAL A 551 43.72 -3.87 4.64
CA VAL A 551 44.16 -4.46 5.91
C VAL A 551 44.19 -5.99 5.83
N THR A 552 44.93 -6.62 6.75
CA THR A 552 44.83 -8.07 6.95
C THR A 552 43.58 -8.44 7.77
N PRO A 553 43.07 -9.68 7.68
CA PRO A 553 41.92 -10.11 8.46
C PRO A 553 42.04 -9.79 9.95
N ASP A 554 43.18 -10.11 10.57
CA ASP A 554 43.42 -9.88 12.01
C ASP A 554 43.46 -8.40 12.41
N GLY A 555 43.77 -7.51 11.45
CA GLY A 555 43.84 -6.06 11.67
C GLY A 555 42.55 -5.31 11.37
N SER A 556 41.55 -5.98 10.80
CA SER A 556 40.36 -5.34 10.23
C SER A 556 39.51 -4.59 11.28
N THR A 557 39.28 -5.22 12.43
CA THR A 557 38.48 -4.62 13.52
C THR A 557 39.22 -3.45 14.18
N ALA A 558 40.54 -3.53 14.34
CA ALA A 558 41.35 -2.44 14.90
C ALA A 558 41.38 -1.22 13.96
N ALA A 559 41.54 -1.46 12.65
CA ALA A 559 41.49 -0.41 11.64
C ALA A 559 40.11 0.27 11.57
N LEU A 560 39.03 -0.50 11.66
CA LEU A 560 37.68 0.02 11.72
C LEU A 560 37.49 0.95 12.91
N LEU A 561 37.89 0.54 14.12
CA LEU A 561 37.77 1.35 15.34
C LEU A 561 38.58 2.64 15.24
N ALA A 562 39.81 2.57 14.69
CA ALA A 562 40.65 3.75 14.48
C ALA A 562 40.00 4.74 13.49
N GLU A 563 39.45 4.25 12.38
CA GLU A 563 38.74 5.08 11.40
C GLU A 563 37.50 5.73 12.00
N LEU A 564 36.71 5.01 12.79
CA LEU A 564 35.51 5.56 13.44
C LEU A 564 35.85 6.63 14.49
N GLN A 565 36.94 6.46 15.24
CA GLN A 565 37.42 7.45 16.19
C GLN A 565 37.89 8.72 15.48
N ASP A 566 38.62 8.57 14.36
CA ASP A 566 39.06 9.68 13.54
C ASP A 566 37.88 10.48 12.96
N GLN A 567 36.91 9.79 12.34
CA GLN A 567 35.72 10.43 11.80
C GLN A 567 34.89 11.12 12.87
N HIS A 568 34.72 10.50 14.04
CA HIS A 568 33.98 11.11 15.16
C HIS A 568 34.69 12.37 15.69
N ALA A 569 36.02 12.38 15.72
CA ALA A 569 36.80 13.53 16.16
C ALA A 569 36.76 14.68 15.14
N GLN A 570 36.83 14.36 13.84
CA GLN A 570 36.81 15.36 12.78
C GLN A 570 35.41 15.93 12.51
N HIS A 571 34.36 15.14 12.71
CA HIS A 571 32.97 15.49 12.37
C HIS A 571 32.00 15.22 13.55
N PRO A 572 32.12 15.96 14.65
CA PRO A 572 31.31 15.74 15.84
C PRO A 572 29.82 16.00 15.56
N GLY A 573 28.98 15.06 15.96
CA GLY A 573 27.53 15.16 15.85
C GLY A 573 26.96 14.72 14.51
N GLU A 574 27.77 14.17 13.60
CA GLU A 574 27.30 13.52 12.38
C GLU A 574 26.95 12.03 12.61
N LEU A 575 26.00 11.55 11.82
CA LEU A 575 25.53 10.19 11.91
C LEU A 575 26.46 9.25 11.14
N LEU A 576 27.12 8.33 11.85
CA LEU A 576 28.02 7.35 11.26
C LEU A 576 27.37 5.97 11.19
N GLY A 577 27.54 5.27 10.06
CA GLY A 577 27.13 3.88 9.85
C GLY A 577 28.33 2.98 9.53
N VAL A 578 28.32 1.77 10.07
CA VAL A 578 29.22 0.68 9.69
C VAL A 578 28.40 -0.41 9.01
N ILE A 579 28.77 -0.77 7.80
CA ILE A 579 28.11 -1.83 7.04
C ILE A 579 29.09 -2.98 6.85
N CYS A 580 28.67 -4.19 7.23
CA CYS A 580 29.49 -5.41 7.17
C CYS A 580 28.65 -6.62 6.78
N ALA A 581 29.29 -7.73 6.43
CA ALA A 581 28.60 -9.00 6.27
C ALA A 581 27.87 -9.39 7.55
N ASP A 582 26.69 -9.99 7.44
CA ASP A 582 25.82 -10.34 8.58
C ASP A 582 26.55 -11.22 9.60
N THR A 583 27.43 -12.10 9.14
CA THR A 583 28.23 -13.02 9.99
C THR A 583 29.23 -12.30 10.90
N ARG A 584 29.56 -11.04 10.62
CA ARG A 584 30.52 -10.26 11.42
C ARG A 584 29.87 -9.34 12.45
N THR A 585 28.55 -9.27 12.46
CA THR A 585 27.81 -8.31 13.31
C THR A 585 28.07 -8.55 14.81
N GLU A 586 28.03 -9.80 15.27
CA GLU A 586 28.24 -10.14 16.67
C GLU A 586 29.67 -9.82 17.14
N GLU A 587 30.67 -10.18 16.34
CA GLU A 587 32.08 -9.88 16.60
C GLU A 587 32.31 -8.37 16.75
N LEU A 588 31.78 -7.58 15.83
CA LEU A 588 31.94 -6.14 15.81
C LEU A 588 31.17 -5.45 16.94
N HIS A 589 30.00 -5.99 17.31
CA HIS A 589 29.27 -5.54 18.47
C HIS A 589 30.06 -5.76 19.77
N ALA A 590 30.64 -6.95 19.93
CA ALA A 590 31.50 -7.30 21.07
C ALA A 590 32.78 -6.43 21.11
N ALA A 591 33.32 -6.03 19.96
CA ALA A 591 34.45 -5.12 19.85
C ALA A 591 34.13 -3.66 20.20
N GLY A 592 32.84 -3.32 20.42
CA GLY A 592 32.42 -2.00 20.87
C GLY A 592 32.26 -0.96 19.75
N VAL A 593 32.07 -1.40 18.51
CA VAL A 593 31.81 -0.52 17.34
C VAL A 593 30.59 0.39 17.56
N THR A 594 29.57 -0.12 18.24
CA THR A 594 28.31 0.59 18.54
C THR A 594 28.48 1.83 19.44
N ARG A 595 29.66 2.01 20.06
CA ARG A 595 29.98 3.25 20.81
C ARG A 595 30.21 4.45 19.89
N TRP A 596 30.56 4.20 18.62
CA TRP A 596 31.01 5.21 17.67
C TRP A 596 30.08 5.36 16.47
N ALA A 597 29.40 4.28 16.08
CA ALA A 597 28.59 4.26 14.86
C ALA A 597 27.43 3.26 14.99
N HIS A 598 26.44 3.41 14.15
CA HIS A 598 25.40 2.40 13.96
C HIS A 598 25.97 1.21 13.19
N LEU A 599 25.98 0.04 13.82
CA LEU A 599 26.43 -1.22 13.21
C LEU A 599 25.25 -1.87 12.50
N ILE A 600 25.38 -2.11 11.19
CA ILE A 600 24.28 -2.55 10.33
C ILE A 600 24.76 -3.73 9.48
N PRO A 601 24.10 -4.89 9.58
CA PRO A 601 24.29 -5.97 8.63
C PRO A 601 23.95 -5.49 7.22
N ALA A 602 24.70 -5.90 6.21
CA ALA A 602 24.46 -5.47 4.82
C ALA A 602 23.04 -5.82 4.33
N SER A 603 22.43 -6.91 4.85
CA SER A 603 21.04 -7.28 4.59
C SER A 603 20.01 -6.25 5.04
N GLN A 604 20.31 -5.46 6.06
CA GLN A 604 19.40 -4.53 6.71
C GLN A 604 19.71 -3.06 6.37
N ALA A 605 20.65 -2.81 5.45
CA ALA A 605 21.07 -1.45 5.10
C ALA A 605 20.05 -0.67 4.24
N ARG A 606 19.02 -1.35 3.69
CA ARG A 606 17.99 -0.72 2.84
C ARG A 606 17.17 0.31 3.61
N GLY A 607 16.86 1.43 2.96
CA GLY A 607 16.07 2.52 3.55
C GLY A 607 16.80 3.39 4.58
N LEU A 608 18.05 3.05 4.97
CA LEU A 608 18.84 3.84 5.92
C LEU A 608 19.70 4.91 5.23
N GLU A 609 20.16 5.90 6.00
CA GLU A 609 21.03 6.98 5.51
C GLU A 609 21.94 7.49 6.63
N PHE A 610 23.19 7.77 6.27
CA PHE A 610 24.22 8.25 7.19
C PHE A 610 25.04 9.38 6.56
N ASP A 611 25.55 10.30 7.39
CA ASP A 611 26.47 11.34 6.93
C ASP A 611 27.79 10.71 6.48
N GLY A 612 28.34 9.78 7.26
CA GLY A 612 29.49 8.97 6.94
C GLY A 612 29.21 7.49 6.99
N VAL A 613 29.76 6.71 6.07
CA VAL A 613 29.66 5.24 6.08
C VAL A 613 31.05 4.62 5.97
N VAL A 614 31.28 3.61 6.79
CA VAL A 614 32.42 2.70 6.65
C VAL A 614 31.90 1.33 6.21
N VAL A 615 32.30 0.87 5.03
CA VAL A 615 31.99 -0.47 4.52
C VAL A 615 33.17 -1.38 4.82
N LEU A 616 32.95 -2.34 5.68
CA LEU A 616 33.96 -3.31 6.08
C LEU A 616 33.86 -4.57 5.22
N ASP A 617 34.99 -4.95 4.62
CA ASP A 617 35.14 -6.14 3.78
C ASP A 617 34.13 -6.21 2.63
N PRO A 618 34.20 -5.32 1.63
CA PRO A 618 33.30 -5.34 0.48
C PRO A 618 33.23 -6.69 -0.24
N GLU A 619 34.37 -7.37 -0.42
CA GLU A 619 34.44 -8.69 -1.05
C GLU A 619 33.74 -9.75 -0.21
N GLY A 620 33.84 -9.66 1.12
CA GLY A 620 33.11 -10.54 2.05
C GLY A 620 31.59 -10.31 2.00
N ILE A 621 31.14 -9.08 1.80
CA ILE A 621 29.71 -8.78 1.61
C ILE A 621 29.22 -9.36 0.27
N GLU A 622 29.96 -9.18 -0.82
CA GLU A 622 29.59 -9.75 -2.14
C GLU A 622 29.49 -11.27 -2.08
N ALA A 623 30.41 -11.95 -1.38
CA ALA A 623 30.47 -13.39 -1.30
C ALA A 623 29.45 -14.01 -0.32
N ALA A 624 28.89 -13.21 0.58
CA ALA A 624 28.07 -13.72 1.68
C ALA A 624 26.77 -14.44 1.23
N ARG A 625 26.22 -14.00 0.09
CA ARG A 625 24.96 -14.55 -0.46
C ARG A 625 24.74 -14.15 -1.92
N VAL A 626 23.73 -14.74 -2.55
CA VAL A 626 23.37 -14.49 -3.96
C VAL A 626 23.06 -13.01 -4.22
N SER A 627 22.48 -12.29 -3.26
CA SER A 627 22.22 -10.83 -3.35
C SER A 627 23.42 -9.96 -2.94
N GLY A 628 24.56 -10.52 -2.61
CA GLY A 628 25.70 -9.81 -2.01
C GLY A 628 26.17 -8.60 -2.81
N GLU A 629 26.22 -8.67 -4.14
CA GLU A 629 26.54 -7.51 -4.98
C GLU A 629 25.51 -6.37 -4.82
N ARG A 630 24.21 -6.68 -4.74
CA ARG A 630 23.15 -5.68 -4.49
C ARG A 630 23.24 -5.13 -3.07
N ASP A 631 23.53 -5.98 -2.09
CA ASP A 631 23.71 -5.56 -0.70
C ASP A 631 24.91 -4.61 -0.55
N LEU A 632 26.01 -4.87 -1.26
CA LEU A 632 27.14 -3.96 -1.33
C LEU A 632 26.77 -2.64 -2.02
N TYR A 633 26.05 -2.69 -3.14
CA TYR A 633 25.58 -1.47 -3.83
C TYR A 633 24.72 -0.61 -2.90
N VAL A 634 23.77 -1.25 -2.17
CA VAL A 634 22.99 -0.57 -1.15
C VAL A 634 23.92 0.04 -0.10
N GLY A 635 24.85 -0.73 0.45
CA GLY A 635 25.77 -0.28 1.50
C GLY A 635 26.58 0.95 1.08
N LEU A 636 27.20 0.93 -0.09
CA LEU A 636 27.97 2.05 -0.61
C LEU A 636 27.13 3.33 -0.81
N THR A 637 25.87 3.17 -1.17
CA THR A 637 24.96 4.30 -1.45
C THR A 637 24.22 4.83 -0.22
N ARG A 638 24.46 4.29 0.98
CA ARG A 638 23.93 4.84 2.24
C ARG A 638 24.66 6.09 2.72
N ALA A 639 25.89 6.30 2.24
CA ALA A 639 26.67 7.48 2.52
C ALA A 639 26.13 8.72 1.79
N THR A 640 26.02 9.83 2.51
CA THR A 640 25.53 11.09 1.94
C THR A 640 26.62 12.15 1.81
N LYS A 641 27.66 12.07 2.63
CA LYS A 641 28.80 13.01 2.63
C LYS A 641 30.14 12.30 2.44
N ARG A 642 30.39 11.22 3.19
CA ARG A 642 31.69 10.52 3.22
C ARG A 642 31.54 9.02 3.15
N LEU A 643 32.44 8.38 2.41
CA LEU A 643 32.51 6.93 2.28
C LEU A 643 33.95 6.48 2.53
N CYS A 644 34.12 5.51 3.40
CA CYS A 644 35.36 4.77 3.58
C CYS A 644 35.10 3.28 3.35
N THR A 645 35.97 2.60 2.61
CA THR A 645 35.93 1.15 2.46
C THR A 645 37.17 0.54 3.10
N ILE A 646 36.99 -0.51 3.88
CA ILE A 646 38.10 -1.27 4.48
C ILE A 646 38.13 -2.64 3.81
N ALA A 647 39.01 -2.79 2.82
CA ALA A 647 39.23 -4.03 2.09
C ALA A 647 40.09 -4.98 2.93
N VAL A 648 39.60 -6.20 3.12
CA VAL A 648 40.32 -7.25 3.88
C VAL A 648 41.00 -8.21 2.90
N ARG A 649 42.35 -8.19 2.86
CA ARG A 649 43.11 -9.07 1.97
C ARG A 649 44.05 -9.94 2.78
N GLN A 650 44.06 -11.23 2.48
CA GLN A 650 45.11 -12.12 2.98
C GLN A 650 46.46 -11.63 2.40
N ARG A 651 47.53 -11.64 3.21
CA ARG A 651 48.87 -11.44 2.68
C ARG A 651 49.09 -12.53 1.63
N SER A 652 49.21 -12.14 0.37
CA SER A 652 49.74 -13.05 -0.63
C SER A 652 51.08 -13.52 -0.13
N SER A 653 51.20 -14.83 0.07
CA SER A 653 52.50 -15.47 0.26
C SER A 653 53.22 -15.47 -1.08
N GLU A 654 53.71 -14.31 -1.51
CA GLU A 654 54.68 -14.25 -2.56
C GLU A 654 56.06 -14.40 -1.94
N SER A 655 56.56 -15.63 -2.08
CA SER A 655 57.86 -16.11 -2.50
C SER A 655 59.08 -15.34 -1.99
N THR A 656 59.73 -15.99 -1.12
CA THR A 656 61.20 -16.04 -1.14
C THR A 656 61.71 -16.67 -2.43
#